data_390353f362c341a678af541b6bf9c126
#
_entry.id   390353f362c341a678af541b6bf9c126
#
_cell.length_a   1.000
_cell.length_b   1.000
_cell.length_c   1.000
_cell.angle_alpha   90.00
_cell.angle_beta   90.00
_cell.angle_gamma   90.00
#
_symmetry.space_group_name_H-M   'P 1'
#
loop_
_entity.id
_entity.type
_entity.pdbx_description
1 polymer ?
#
loop_
_entity_poly.entity_id
_entity_poly.type
_entity_poly.pdbx_seq_one_letter_code
_entity_poly.pdbx_strand_id
1 'polypeptide(L)'
;MLSLIEQIQAGRLWDFPGGIHPPENKQQSTQTAIAHAPIAHELVLPIKQHIGKAGDLLVEVGQRVLKGQALTKYTTTFMLPVHAPTSGDIIAIEPRTTAHPSGLPEMCIVLRPDGQESWVERHPITDFTQYSAEQLIEIIRNAGISGMGGAGFPTAKKIQTGLSRTEILIINAAECEPYITADDALMRFHADEIIQGISIVEHILRPKLTIIGIEDNKPEAIQALEQAAKDKDLLIRVIPTKYPSGGEKQLIKILTNLEVPNNGIPADIGLMMQNIGSIHAIKRAVINGEPLIQRVVTLTGNTFKQPTNVWTLLGTPVAHLLEKFAYQADKKLPRLIMGGPMMGFTLPHAQVPITKTSNCILAPTSKEIGAPQAEMACIRCGLCADACPASLLPQQLQWHAKAEEYDKCEELNLKDCIECGACAYVCPSEIPLVQYYRQAKAEIRTRKREAEAAERAKLRFEEKKARMERDKAEREQRFKQAAEDRRKEMQNSGSDDAIAAAIARVKAQKQQEDSNEKAVKPAVAAAIARAKAKQAEARQSVESPVEEGSSASTPTSAPAASTPSDDKKDAVAAAIARAKARKAALQEASADDSSPATSPAPKPTASAPSDDKKDAVAAAIARAKARKAALQEASADDSSPATSPAPKPTTSAPSDDKKDAVAAAIARAKARKAALQANNAEEKK
;
A
#
# COMPACT_ATOMS: atom_id res chain seq x y z
N MET A 1 -15.76 -43.63 -0.28
CA MET A 1 -15.88 -42.28 0.38
C MET A 1 -16.45 -41.33 -0.65
N LEU A 2 -17.37 -40.46 -0.25
CA LEU A 2 -17.88 -39.41 -1.12
C LEU A 2 -16.76 -38.44 -1.50
N SER A 3 -16.73 -37.95 -2.75
CA SER A 3 -15.85 -36.88 -3.16
C SER A 3 -16.15 -35.58 -2.37
N LEU A 4 -15.26 -34.60 -2.41
CA LEU A 4 -15.48 -33.34 -1.72
C LEU A 4 -16.79 -32.65 -2.21
N ILE A 5 -16.99 -32.64 -3.54
CA ILE A 5 -18.19 -32.04 -4.14
C ILE A 5 -19.45 -32.76 -3.65
N GLU A 6 -19.49 -34.07 -3.63
CA GLU A 6 -20.63 -34.85 -3.12
C GLU A 6 -20.90 -34.58 -1.63
N GLN A 7 -19.86 -34.41 -0.81
CA GLN A 7 -20.02 -34.05 0.61
C GLN A 7 -20.65 -32.65 0.76
N ILE A 8 -20.20 -31.69 -0.06
CA ILE A 8 -20.76 -30.34 -0.08
C ILE A 8 -22.23 -30.38 -0.57
N GLN A 9 -22.52 -31.14 -1.63
CA GLN A 9 -23.89 -31.31 -2.15
C GLN A 9 -24.79 -31.96 -1.13
N ALA A 10 -24.29 -32.91 -0.33
CA ALA A 10 -25.02 -33.54 0.78
C ALA A 10 -25.28 -32.61 1.99
N GLY A 11 -24.82 -31.34 1.92
CA GLY A 11 -25.10 -30.34 2.97
C GLY A 11 -24.10 -30.34 4.12
N ARG A 12 -22.96 -31.03 3.99
CA ARG A 12 -21.95 -31.05 5.05
C ARG A 12 -21.31 -29.68 5.23
N LEU A 13 -21.21 -29.25 6.48
CA LEU A 13 -20.45 -28.06 6.89
C LEU A 13 -19.33 -28.46 7.85
N TRP A 14 -18.30 -27.64 7.89
CA TRP A 14 -17.16 -27.80 8.80
C TRP A 14 -17.01 -26.54 9.65
N ASP A 15 -16.14 -26.56 10.65
CA ASP A 15 -15.86 -25.43 11.52
C ASP A 15 -14.44 -24.90 11.29
N PHE A 16 -14.22 -23.64 11.63
CA PHE A 16 -12.90 -23.02 11.68
C PHE A 16 -12.47 -22.79 13.15
N PRO A 17 -11.17 -22.80 13.46
CA PRO A 17 -10.69 -22.61 14.83
C PRO A 17 -11.02 -21.20 15.34
N GLY A 18 -11.18 -21.07 16.66
CA GLY A 18 -11.47 -19.79 17.29
C GLY A 18 -12.86 -19.24 16.92
N GLY A 19 -12.91 -17.91 16.77
CA GLY A 19 -14.15 -17.18 16.54
C GLY A 19 -14.88 -16.78 17.83
N ILE A 20 -15.83 -15.88 17.70
CA ILE A 20 -16.59 -15.29 18.81
C ILE A 20 -18.04 -15.02 18.38
N HIS A 21 -18.90 -14.71 19.33
CA HIS A 21 -20.30 -14.34 19.11
C HIS A 21 -20.61 -12.96 19.73
N PRO A 22 -20.18 -11.85 19.10
CA PRO A 22 -20.50 -10.51 19.57
C PRO A 22 -22.00 -10.20 19.35
N PRO A 23 -22.61 -9.26 20.11
CA PRO A 23 -23.96 -8.78 19.83
C PRO A 23 -24.04 -8.23 18.39
N GLU A 24 -24.97 -8.74 17.61
CA GLU A 24 -25.05 -8.48 16.17
C GLU A 24 -25.54 -7.07 15.83
N ASN A 25 -26.54 -6.56 16.59
CA ASN A 25 -27.16 -5.23 16.42
C ASN A 25 -27.61 -4.89 14.99
N LYS A 26 -27.92 -5.90 14.16
CA LYS A 26 -28.28 -5.73 12.74
C LYS A 26 -29.73 -5.25 12.55
N GLN A 27 -30.62 -5.58 13.47
CA GLN A 27 -32.03 -5.23 13.39
C GLN A 27 -32.30 -3.72 13.30
N GLN A 28 -31.38 -2.89 13.75
CA GLN A 28 -31.51 -1.43 13.70
C GLN A 28 -31.73 -0.92 12.27
N SER A 29 -31.04 -1.48 11.28
CA SER A 29 -30.99 -0.98 9.90
C SER A 29 -31.66 -1.87 8.87
N THR A 30 -32.32 -2.97 9.29
CA THR A 30 -32.99 -3.93 8.38
C THR A 30 -34.50 -3.71 8.26
N GLN A 31 -35.08 -2.72 8.94
CA GLN A 31 -36.53 -2.52 9.03
C GLN A 31 -37.12 -1.81 7.81
N THR A 32 -36.29 -1.20 6.95
CA THR A 32 -36.72 -0.40 5.81
C THR A 32 -36.05 -0.84 4.53
N ALA A 33 -36.70 -0.56 3.39
CA ALA A 33 -36.06 -0.70 2.09
C ALA A 33 -34.83 0.20 1.96
N ILE A 34 -33.96 -0.11 0.99
CA ILE A 34 -32.76 0.71 0.73
C ILE A 34 -33.20 2.10 0.27
N ALA A 35 -32.84 3.14 1.02
CA ALA A 35 -33.10 4.52 0.67
C ALA A 35 -32.07 5.01 -0.39
N HIS A 36 -32.35 6.17 -1.02
CA HIS A 36 -31.39 6.85 -1.89
C HIS A 36 -30.89 8.13 -1.23
N ALA A 37 -29.57 8.29 -1.14
CA ALA A 37 -28.99 9.54 -0.67
C ALA A 37 -29.17 10.65 -1.73
N PRO A 38 -29.59 11.85 -1.35
CA PRO A 38 -29.54 13.01 -2.25
C PRO A 38 -28.08 13.26 -2.70
N ILE A 39 -27.92 13.85 -3.89
CA ILE A 39 -26.59 14.20 -4.41
C ILE A 39 -26.02 15.35 -3.53
N ALA A 40 -24.80 15.15 -3.04
CA ALA A 40 -24.09 16.18 -2.28
C ALA A 40 -23.64 17.36 -3.19
N HIS A 41 -23.45 18.54 -2.60
CA HIS A 41 -22.95 19.71 -3.35
C HIS A 41 -21.53 19.53 -3.92
N GLU A 42 -20.76 18.66 -3.31
CA GLU A 42 -19.39 18.32 -3.70
C GLU A 42 -19.17 16.82 -3.50
N LEU A 43 -18.51 16.17 -4.45
CA LEU A 43 -18.08 14.79 -4.37
C LEU A 43 -16.55 14.74 -4.40
N VAL A 44 -15.95 14.10 -3.39
CA VAL A 44 -14.50 13.97 -3.24
C VAL A 44 -14.08 12.55 -3.59
N LEU A 45 -13.38 12.37 -4.69
CA LEU A 45 -13.05 11.07 -5.27
C LEU A 45 -11.56 10.80 -5.15
N PRO A 46 -11.12 10.00 -4.16
CA PRO A 46 -9.72 9.57 -4.12
C PRO A 46 -9.34 8.87 -5.42
N ILE A 47 -8.18 9.24 -6.00
CA ILE A 47 -7.71 8.62 -7.25
C ILE A 47 -7.32 7.15 -7.05
N LYS A 48 -7.17 6.71 -5.80
CA LYS A 48 -6.90 5.34 -5.40
C LYS A 48 -7.92 4.88 -4.36
N GLN A 49 -8.77 3.91 -4.74
CA GLN A 49 -9.81 3.35 -3.87
C GLN A 49 -9.74 1.82 -3.78
N HIS A 50 -8.53 1.24 -3.91
CA HIS A 50 -8.31 -0.20 -3.96
C HIS A 50 -6.88 -0.55 -3.58
N ILE A 51 -6.59 -1.84 -3.34
CA ILE A 51 -5.21 -2.32 -3.18
C ILE A 51 -4.49 -2.26 -4.53
N GLY A 52 -3.37 -1.56 -4.59
CA GLY A 52 -2.58 -1.41 -5.80
C GLY A 52 -2.05 0.01 -5.97
N LYS A 53 -1.97 0.46 -7.21
CA LYS A 53 -1.49 1.80 -7.58
C LYS A 53 -2.65 2.67 -8.02
N ALA A 54 -2.54 3.97 -7.82
CA ALA A 54 -3.45 4.96 -8.38
C ALA A 54 -3.44 4.89 -9.92
N GLY A 55 -4.60 5.11 -10.55
CA GLY A 55 -4.70 5.28 -11.99
C GLY A 55 -4.12 6.63 -12.44
N ASP A 56 -3.76 6.71 -13.73
CA ASP A 56 -3.31 7.97 -14.32
C ASP A 56 -4.53 8.87 -14.59
N LEU A 57 -4.41 10.17 -14.28
CA LEU A 57 -5.47 11.14 -14.48
C LEU A 57 -5.82 11.30 -15.97
N LEU A 58 -7.13 11.41 -16.26
CA LEU A 58 -7.69 11.69 -17.58
C LEU A 58 -8.38 13.06 -17.65
N VAL A 59 -8.46 13.77 -16.54
CA VAL A 59 -9.22 15.00 -16.40
C VAL A 59 -8.37 16.11 -15.78
N GLU A 60 -8.78 17.36 -16.05
CA GLU A 60 -8.14 18.58 -15.55
C GLU A 60 -9.15 19.42 -14.78
N VAL A 61 -8.64 20.37 -13.98
CA VAL A 61 -9.49 21.35 -13.25
C VAL A 61 -10.20 22.25 -14.26
N GLY A 62 -11.49 22.46 -14.06
CA GLY A 62 -12.37 23.22 -14.96
C GLY A 62 -13.03 22.38 -16.05
N GLN A 63 -12.68 21.10 -16.18
CA GLN A 63 -13.28 20.21 -17.17
C GLN A 63 -14.67 19.75 -16.73
N ARG A 64 -15.65 19.81 -17.66
CA ARG A 64 -16.97 19.20 -17.50
C ARG A 64 -16.87 17.70 -17.76
N VAL A 65 -17.52 16.90 -16.93
CA VAL A 65 -17.60 15.44 -17.04
C VAL A 65 -19.04 14.95 -16.99
N LEU A 66 -19.28 13.79 -17.59
CA LEU A 66 -20.57 13.12 -17.62
C LEU A 66 -20.60 11.97 -16.57
N LYS A 67 -21.81 11.61 -16.13
CA LYS A 67 -22.02 10.45 -15.24
C LYS A 67 -21.50 9.17 -15.89
N GLY A 68 -20.68 8.40 -15.18
CA GLY A 68 -20.05 7.20 -15.68
C GLY A 68 -18.77 7.42 -16.51
N GLN A 69 -18.37 8.67 -16.78
CA GLN A 69 -17.11 8.96 -17.49
C GLN A 69 -15.91 8.57 -16.63
N ALA A 70 -14.91 7.90 -17.23
CA ALA A 70 -13.67 7.58 -16.57
C ALA A 70 -12.86 8.85 -16.27
N LEU A 71 -12.48 9.04 -15.00
CA LEU A 71 -11.64 10.15 -14.51
C LEU A 71 -10.16 9.75 -14.45
N THR A 72 -9.90 8.45 -14.32
CA THR A 72 -8.55 7.87 -14.35
C THR A 72 -8.51 6.63 -15.24
N LYS A 73 -7.34 6.33 -15.80
CA LYS A 73 -7.10 5.10 -16.57
C LYS A 73 -6.11 4.19 -15.84
N TYR A 74 -6.15 2.91 -16.17
CA TYR A 74 -5.16 1.94 -15.73
C TYR A 74 -4.12 1.69 -16.84
N THR A 75 -2.89 1.41 -16.42
CA THR A 75 -1.78 0.98 -17.30
C THR A 75 -1.21 -0.35 -16.84
N THR A 76 -1.63 -0.83 -15.67
CA THR A 76 -1.27 -2.15 -15.13
C THR A 76 -2.49 -2.83 -14.52
N THR A 77 -2.43 -4.16 -14.39
CA THR A 77 -3.54 -4.97 -13.84
C THR A 77 -3.87 -4.71 -12.37
N PHE A 78 -3.01 -3.97 -11.66
CA PHE A 78 -3.22 -3.54 -10.26
C PHE A 78 -3.68 -2.07 -10.13
N MET A 79 -4.13 -1.48 -11.20
CA MET A 79 -4.80 -0.18 -11.25
C MET A 79 -6.26 -0.38 -11.60
N LEU A 80 -7.15 0.41 -11.02
CA LEU A 80 -8.57 0.48 -11.38
C LEU A 80 -8.96 1.91 -11.70
N PRO A 81 -9.76 2.13 -12.73
CA PRO A 81 -10.28 3.46 -13.03
C PRO A 81 -11.27 3.92 -11.95
N VAL A 82 -11.30 5.22 -11.75
CA VAL A 82 -12.32 5.95 -11.00
C VAL A 82 -13.20 6.66 -12.00
N HIS A 83 -14.52 6.63 -11.78
CA HIS A 83 -15.50 7.21 -12.67
C HIS A 83 -16.26 8.35 -11.98
N ALA A 84 -16.76 9.29 -12.76
CA ALA A 84 -17.63 10.35 -12.28
C ALA A 84 -18.98 9.77 -11.83
N PRO A 85 -19.39 9.93 -10.56
CA PRO A 85 -20.64 9.35 -10.05
C PRO A 85 -21.90 10.07 -10.60
N THR A 86 -21.73 11.29 -11.04
CA THR A 86 -22.75 12.13 -11.68
C THR A 86 -22.08 13.11 -12.65
N SER A 87 -22.87 13.83 -13.47
CA SER A 87 -22.36 14.91 -14.32
C SER A 87 -22.05 16.17 -13.51
N GLY A 88 -21.09 16.96 -13.97
CA GLY A 88 -20.66 18.19 -13.31
C GLY A 88 -19.29 18.67 -13.76
N ASP A 89 -18.69 19.57 -12.97
CA ASP A 89 -17.40 20.19 -13.25
C ASP A 89 -16.34 19.75 -12.25
N ILE A 90 -15.16 19.45 -12.72
CA ILE A 90 -13.98 19.18 -11.87
C ILE A 90 -13.50 20.54 -11.32
N ILE A 91 -13.68 20.76 -10.03
CA ILE A 91 -13.33 22.05 -9.40
C ILE A 91 -11.94 22.07 -8.77
N ALA A 92 -11.40 20.91 -8.40
CA ALA A 92 -10.05 20.79 -7.85
C ALA A 92 -9.48 19.37 -8.05
N ILE A 93 -8.15 19.26 -8.06
CA ILE A 93 -7.40 18.01 -7.94
C ILE A 93 -6.35 18.27 -6.88
N GLU A 94 -6.60 17.81 -5.65
CA GLU A 94 -5.80 18.18 -4.48
C GLU A 94 -5.82 17.10 -3.40
N PRO A 95 -4.89 17.12 -2.44
CA PRO A 95 -4.93 16.24 -1.28
C PRO A 95 -6.12 16.52 -0.37
N ARG A 96 -6.93 15.51 -0.07
CA ARG A 96 -8.04 15.53 0.90
C ARG A 96 -7.96 14.34 1.82
N THR A 97 -8.45 14.46 3.05
CA THR A 97 -8.55 13.34 4.00
C THR A 97 -9.50 12.29 3.44
N THR A 98 -9.05 11.03 3.43
CA THR A 98 -9.80 9.89 2.89
C THR A 98 -10.21 8.91 3.98
N ALA A 99 -11.04 7.91 3.61
CA ALA A 99 -11.49 6.84 4.51
C ALA A 99 -10.34 5.84 4.78
N HIS A 100 -9.31 6.28 5.50
CA HIS A 100 -8.15 5.48 5.88
C HIS A 100 -7.82 5.67 7.38
N PRO A 101 -7.43 4.60 8.11
CA PRO A 101 -7.14 4.70 9.55
C PRO A 101 -6.02 5.69 9.92
N SER A 102 -5.12 6.01 8.97
CA SER A 102 -4.04 6.98 9.20
C SER A 102 -4.52 8.43 9.30
N GLY A 103 -5.72 8.75 8.78
CA GLY A 103 -6.20 10.13 8.68
C GLY A 103 -5.38 11.04 7.75
N LEU A 104 -4.42 10.48 7.02
CA LEU A 104 -3.56 11.24 6.11
C LEU A 104 -4.32 11.61 4.82
N PRO A 105 -4.03 12.79 4.24
CA PRO A 105 -4.62 13.20 2.98
C PRO A 105 -4.03 12.40 1.81
N GLU A 106 -4.88 12.06 0.83
CA GLU A 106 -4.52 11.47 -0.44
C GLU A 106 -5.02 12.35 -1.59
N MET A 107 -4.41 12.24 -2.77
CA MET A 107 -4.85 12.96 -3.96
C MET A 107 -6.28 12.57 -4.33
N CYS A 108 -7.14 13.56 -4.47
CA CYS A 108 -8.56 13.42 -4.80
C CYS A 108 -8.92 14.33 -5.96
N ILE A 109 -9.89 13.87 -6.76
CA ILE A 109 -10.62 14.69 -7.73
C ILE A 109 -11.86 15.21 -7.02
N VAL A 110 -12.08 16.52 -7.06
CA VAL A 110 -13.26 17.16 -6.48
C VAL A 110 -14.22 17.54 -7.60
N LEU A 111 -15.39 16.91 -7.59
CA LEU A 111 -16.46 17.11 -8.57
C LEU A 111 -17.60 17.94 -7.95
N ARG A 112 -18.01 19.01 -8.62
CA ARG A 112 -19.23 19.75 -8.31
C ARG A 112 -20.34 19.31 -9.25
N PRO A 113 -21.37 18.60 -8.74
CA PRO A 113 -22.51 18.14 -9.51
C PRO A 113 -23.29 19.30 -10.15
N ASP A 114 -23.82 19.08 -11.35
CA ASP A 114 -24.68 20.02 -12.07
C ASP A 114 -26.19 19.75 -11.90
N GLY A 115 -26.53 18.64 -11.21
CA GLY A 115 -27.91 18.20 -10.97
C GLY A 115 -28.62 17.59 -12.18
N GLN A 116 -27.95 17.46 -13.34
CA GLN A 116 -28.57 16.93 -14.57
C GLN A 116 -28.45 15.42 -14.70
N GLU A 117 -27.47 14.79 -14.01
CA GLU A 117 -27.17 13.36 -14.08
C GLU A 117 -27.00 12.81 -15.51
N SER A 118 -26.46 13.65 -16.40
CA SER A 118 -26.26 13.31 -17.83
C SER A 118 -25.22 12.22 -17.97
N TRP A 119 -25.63 11.06 -18.55
CA TRP A 119 -24.75 9.91 -18.73
C TRP A 119 -23.81 10.06 -19.94
N VAL A 120 -22.63 9.48 -19.83
CA VAL A 120 -21.83 9.08 -21.00
C VAL A 120 -22.57 7.99 -21.78
N GLU A 121 -22.25 7.81 -23.06
CA GLU A 121 -22.78 6.69 -23.84
C GLU A 121 -22.48 5.37 -23.13
N ARG A 122 -23.54 4.59 -22.87
CA ARG A 122 -23.44 3.28 -22.22
C ARG A 122 -23.53 2.18 -23.25
N HIS A 123 -22.83 1.09 -23.01
CA HIS A 123 -22.81 -0.08 -23.88
C HIS A 123 -23.38 -1.31 -23.14
N PRO A 124 -24.71 -1.39 -22.91
CA PRO A 124 -25.33 -2.52 -22.25
C PRO A 124 -25.22 -3.79 -23.10
N ILE A 125 -24.97 -4.93 -22.47
CA ILE A 125 -24.90 -6.24 -23.11
C ILE A 125 -26.13 -7.05 -22.72
N THR A 126 -27.01 -7.31 -23.68
CA THR A 126 -28.23 -8.09 -23.47
C THR A 126 -27.94 -9.59 -23.36
N ASP A 127 -26.95 -10.08 -24.11
CA ASP A 127 -26.53 -11.49 -24.11
C ASP A 127 -25.00 -11.58 -23.95
N PHE A 128 -24.55 -11.78 -22.71
CA PHE A 128 -23.14 -11.90 -22.38
C PHE A 128 -22.53 -13.24 -22.82
N THR A 129 -23.35 -14.24 -23.19
CA THR A 129 -22.85 -15.57 -23.58
C THR A 129 -22.12 -15.52 -24.93
N GLN A 130 -22.34 -14.49 -25.74
CA GLN A 130 -21.66 -14.25 -27.00
C GLN A 130 -20.25 -13.66 -26.84
N TYR A 131 -19.86 -13.26 -25.63
CA TYR A 131 -18.57 -12.64 -25.33
C TYR A 131 -17.59 -13.64 -24.75
N SER A 132 -16.31 -13.50 -25.10
CA SER A 132 -15.26 -14.31 -24.49
C SER A 132 -15.01 -13.91 -23.03
N ALA A 133 -14.40 -14.82 -22.26
CA ALA A 133 -14.03 -14.57 -20.87
C ALA A 133 -13.13 -13.32 -20.75
N GLU A 134 -12.17 -13.15 -21.66
CA GLU A 134 -11.26 -12.02 -21.70
C GLU A 134 -11.98 -10.69 -21.95
N GLN A 135 -12.96 -10.67 -22.86
CA GLN A 135 -13.77 -9.48 -23.13
C GLN A 135 -14.60 -9.07 -21.93
N LEU A 136 -15.25 -10.04 -21.26
CA LEU A 136 -16.03 -9.76 -20.04
C LEU A 136 -15.14 -9.29 -18.89
N ILE A 137 -13.96 -9.90 -18.69
CA ILE A 137 -12.97 -9.45 -17.69
C ILE A 137 -12.52 -8.01 -17.97
N GLU A 138 -12.35 -7.65 -19.25
CA GLU A 138 -11.96 -6.30 -19.62
C GLU A 138 -13.07 -5.27 -19.33
N ILE A 139 -14.34 -5.62 -19.57
CA ILE A 139 -15.51 -4.80 -19.21
C ILE A 139 -15.54 -4.59 -17.68
N ILE A 140 -15.37 -5.67 -16.89
CA ILE A 140 -15.32 -5.61 -15.42
C ILE A 140 -14.16 -4.72 -14.94
N ARG A 141 -13.00 -4.79 -15.60
CA ARG A 141 -11.84 -3.94 -15.30
C ARG A 141 -12.13 -2.48 -15.59
N ASN A 142 -12.65 -2.19 -16.79
CA ASN A 142 -13.01 -0.85 -17.24
C ASN A 142 -14.10 -0.22 -16.34
N ALA A 143 -15.01 -1.02 -15.79
CA ALA A 143 -15.99 -0.56 -14.82
C ALA A 143 -15.41 -0.20 -13.44
N GLY A 144 -14.12 -0.47 -13.21
CA GLY A 144 -13.42 -0.08 -11.99
C GLY A 144 -13.88 -0.84 -10.73
N ILE A 145 -14.33 -2.09 -10.87
CA ILE A 145 -14.85 -2.89 -9.75
C ILE A 145 -13.71 -3.39 -8.88
N SER A 146 -13.73 -2.99 -7.60
CA SER A 146 -12.90 -3.55 -6.54
C SER A 146 -13.72 -4.52 -5.68
N GLY A 147 -13.05 -5.41 -4.95
CA GLY A 147 -13.71 -6.26 -3.95
C GLY A 147 -14.37 -5.40 -2.87
N MET A 148 -15.70 -5.52 -2.71
CA MET A 148 -16.48 -4.64 -1.84
C MET A 148 -16.72 -5.21 -0.43
N GLY A 149 -16.32 -6.45 -0.18
CA GLY A 149 -16.44 -7.12 1.12
C GLY A 149 -15.21 -7.01 2.04
N GLY A 150 -14.23 -6.14 1.73
CA GLY A 150 -13.03 -6.05 2.55
C GLY A 150 -11.92 -5.18 1.91
N ALA A 151 -10.75 -5.77 1.70
CA ALA A 151 -9.51 -5.07 1.35
C ALA A 151 -9.47 -4.38 -0.03
N GLY A 152 -10.52 -4.41 -0.83
CA GLY A 152 -10.58 -3.70 -2.11
C GLY A 152 -9.64 -4.24 -3.18
N PHE A 153 -9.48 -5.56 -3.31
CA PHE A 153 -8.65 -6.14 -4.36
C PHE A 153 -9.34 -5.99 -5.74
N PRO A 154 -8.60 -5.69 -6.85
CA PRO A 154 -9.18 -5.57 -8.18
C PRO A 154 -9.92 -6.85 -8.61
N THR A 155 -11.26 -6.76 -8.79
CA THR A 155 -12.12 -7.92 -9.08
C THR A 155 -11.76 -8.58 -10.40
N ALA A 156 -11.53 -7.82 -11.47
CA ALA A 156 -11.10 -8.34 -12.76
C ALA A 156 -9.78 -9.12 -12.68
N LYS A 157 -8.80 -8.64 -11.86
CA LYS A 157 -7.55 -9.36 -11.64
C LYS A 157 -7.76 -10.65 -10.86
N LYS A 158 -8.64 -10.64 -9.86
CA LYS A 158 -8.99 -11.84 -9.09
C LYS A 158 -9.61 -12.90 -10.01
N ILE A 159 -10.60 -12.54 -10.83
CA ILE A 159 -11.24 -13.43 -11.81
C ILE A 159 -10.22 -13.95 -12.84
N GLN A 160 -9.38 -13.07 -13.39
CA GLN A 160 -8.33 -13.46 -14.33
C GLN A 160 -7.37 -14.52 -13.74
N THR A 161 -7.03 -14.42 -12.45
CA THR A 161 -6.16 -15.41 -11.79
C THR A 161 -6.82 -16.78 -11.64
N GLY A 162 -8.15 -16.82 -11.59
CA GLY A 162 -8.94 -18.06 -11.47
C GLY A 162 -9.27 -18.74 -12.81
N LEU A 163 -9.00 -18.10 -13.95
CA LEU A 163 -9.25 -18.70 -15.26
C LEU A 163 -8.58 -20.06 -15.39
N SER A 164 -9.34 -21.06 -15.85
CA SER A 164 -8.89 -22.45 -16.03
C SER A 164 -8.38 -23.16 -14.77
N ARG A 165 -8.57 -22.58 -13.60
CA ARG A 165 -8.14 -23.14 -12.30
C ARG A 165 -9.29 -23.33 -11.33
N THR A 166 -10.40 -22.58 -11.50
CA THR A 166 -11.52 -22.57 -10.54
C THR A 166 -12.39 -23.79 -10.74
N GLU A 167 -12.42 -24.67 -9.74
CA GLU A 167 -13.34 -25.80 -9.67
C GLU A 167 -14.61 -25.45 -8.91
N ILE A 168 -14.49 -24.66 -7.83
CA ILE A 168 -15.60 -24.23 -7.00
C ILE A 168 -15.61 -22.71 -6.90
N LEU A 169 -16.73 -22.10 -7.28
CA LEU A 169 -16.99 -20.68 -7.10
C LEU A 169 -17.79 -20.49 -5.79
N ILE A 170 -17.25 -19.70 -4.87
CA ILE A 170 -17.91 -19.35 -3.61
C ILE A 170 -18.36 -17.90 -3.66
N ILE A 171 -19.64 -17.67 -3.45
CA ILE A 171 -20.21 -16.34 -3.28
C ILE A 171 -20.35 -16.07 -1.79
N ASN A 172 -19.60 -15.10 -1.30
CA ASN A 172 -19.57 -14.71 0.10
C ASN A 172 -20.76 -13.79 0.39
N ALA A 173 -21.78 -14.34 1.00
CA ALA A 173 -22.98 -13.69 1.52
C ALA A 173 -22.97 -13.63 3.07
N ALA A 174 -21.85 -14.01 3.68
CA ALA A 174 -21.64 -13.91 5.13
C ALA A 174 -21.17 -12.50 5.51
N GLU A 175 -22.08 -11.71 6.04
CA GLU A 175 -21.84 -10.37 6.56
C GLU A 175 -21.80 -10.42 8.09
N CYS A 176 -20.69 -10.99 8.62
CA CYS A 176 -20.57 -11.34 10.05
C CYS A 176 -20.22 -10.15 10.96
N GLU A 177 -19.75 -9.04 10.41
CA GLU A 177 -19.41 -7.84 11.19
C GLU A 177 -20.68 -7.26 11.83
N PRO A 178 -20.71 -7.01 13.15
CA PRO A 178 -21.88 -6.42 13.80
C PRO A 178 -22.29 -5.06 13.21
N TYR A 179 -23.57 -4.74 13.29
CA TYR A 179 -24.19 -3.52 12.78
C TYR A 179 -24.30 -3.42 11.26
N ILE A 180 -23.43 -4.04 10.48
CA ILE A 180 -23.41 -3.91 9.01
C ILE A 180 -24.50 -4.79 8.40
N THR A 181 -25.29 -4.20 7.48
CA THR A 181 -26.40 -4.86 6.79
C THR A 181 -26.50 -4.47 5.31
N ALA A 182 -25.41 -3.90 4.75
CA ALA A 182 -25.38 -3.45 3.36
C ALA A 182 -25.55 -4.61 2.35
N ASP A 183 -24.87 -5.74 2.60
CA ASP A 183 -24.96 -6.93 1.77
C ASP A 183 -26.29 -7.69 2.04
N ASP A 184 -26.77 -7.74 3.29
CA ASP A 184 -28.08 -8.28 3.64
C ASP A 184 -29.20 -7.55 2.90
N ALA A 185 -29.24 -6.21 2.98
CA ALA A 185 -30.23 -5.40 2.26
C ALA A 185 -30.14 -5.61 0.74
N LEU A 186 -28.92 -5.69 0.19
CA LEU A 186 -28.73 -5.94 -1.23
C LEU A 186 -29.28 -7.30 -1.67
N MET A 187 -29.06 -8.35 -0.87
CA MET A 187 -29.63 -9.69 -1.13
C MET A 187 -31.15 -9.70 -1.05
N ARG A 188 -31.75 -9.03 -0.09
CA ARG A 188 -33.20 -8.93 0.10
C ARG A 188 -33.91 -8.24 -1.06
N PHE A 189 -33.33 -7.16 -1.58
CA PHE A 189 -34.02 -6.29 -2.57
C PHE A 189 -33.51 -6.46 -4.00
N HIS A 190 -32.35 -7.09 -4.22
CA HIS A 190 -31.71 -7.25 -5.53
C HIS A 190 -31.22 -8.67 -5.80
N ALA A 191 -31.90 -9.69 -5.23
CA ALA A 191 -31.51 -11.10 -5.39
C ALA A 191 -31.39 -11.51 -6.87
N ASP A 192 -32.35 -11.14 -7.73
CA ASP A 192 -32.33 -11.46 -9.17
C ASP A 192 -31.11 -10.87 -9.87
N GLU A 193 -30.73 -9.63 -9.53
CA GLU A 193 -29.55 -8.99 -10.09
C GLU A 193 -28.25 -9.68 -9.66
N ILE A 194 -28.22 -10.18 -8.42
CA ILE A 194 -27.09 -10.95 -7.89
C ILE A 194 -26.96 -12.26 -8.63
N ILE A 195 -28.06 -13.01 -8.82
CA ILE A 195 -28.05 -14.28 -9.57
C ILE A 195 -27.60 -14.07 -11.02
N GLN A 196 -28.04 -13.00 -11.70
CA GLN A 196 -27.53 -12.63 -13.01
C GLN A 196 -26.01 -12.36 -12.99
N GLY A 197 -25.51 -11.65 -11.98
CA GLY A 197 -24.09 -11.40 -11.80
C GLY A 197 -23.28 -12.68 -11.58
N ILE A 198 -23.82 -13.65 -10.81
CA ILE A 198 -23.25 -14.98 -10.63
C ILE A 198 -23.14 -15.68 -11.98
N SER A 199 -24.21 -15.70 -12.78
CA SER A 199 -24.22 -16.35 -14.10
C SER A 199 -23.16 -15.79 -15.06
N ILE A 200 -22.84 -14.48 -14.97
CA ILE A 200 -21.75 -13.89 -15.74
C ILE A 200 -20.38 -14.46 -15.29
N VAL A 201 -20.17 -14.57 -13.97
CA VAL A 201 -18.90 -15.10 -13.43
C VAL A 201 -18.76 -16.59 -13.71
N GLU A 202 -19.86 -17.35 -13.66
CA GLU A 202 -19.93 -18.77 -14.06
C GLU A 202 -19.57 -18.95 -15.55
N HIS A 203 -20.08 -18.10 -16.43
CA HIS A 203 -19.72 -18.11 -17.85
C HIS A 203 -18.22 -17.86 -18.08
N ILE A 204 -17.62 -16.96 -17.31
CA ILE A 204 -16.19 -16.66 -17.39
C ILE A 204 -15.32 -17.81 -16.86
N LEU A 205 -15.65 -18.33 -15.65
CA LEU A 205 -14.79 -19.27 -14.91
C LEU A 205 -15.10 -20.73 -15.20
N ARG A 206 -16.35 -21.05 -15.57
CA ARG A 206 -16.87 -22.41 -15.79
C ARG A 206 -16.59 -23.36 -14.63
N PRO A 207 -16.98 -22.99 -13.40
CA PRO A 207 -16.76 -23.83 -12.22
C PRO A 207 -17.59 -25.12 -12.32
N LYS A 208 -17.16 -26.18 -11.62
CA LYS A 208 -17.93 -27.42 -11.45
C LYS A 208 -19.08 -27.27 -10.45
N LEU A 209 -18.94 -26.31 -9.53
CA LEU A 209 -19.90 -26.05 -8.48
C LEU A 209 -19.86 -24.57 -8.08
N THR A 210 -21.06 -23.98 -7.92
CA THR A 210 -21.23 -22.63 -7.36
C THR A 210 -21.96 -22.72 -6.02
N ILE A 211 -21.44 -22.05 -5.00
CA ILE A 211 -22.00 -22.06 -3.64
C ILE A 211 -22.17 -20.63 -3.15
N ILE A 212 -23.37 -20.30 -2.66
CA ILE A 212 -23.60 -19.07 -1.87
C ILE A 212 -23.52 -19.45 -0.40
N GLY A 213 -22.53 -18.92 0.34
CA GLY A 213 -22.43 -19.08 1.79
C GLY A 213 -23.09 -17.90 2.50
N ILE A 214 -24.17 -18.13 3.23
CA ILE A 214 -24.96 -17.11 3.93
C ILE A 214 -25.20 -17.51 5.38
N GLU A 215 -25.19 -16.55 6.31
CA GLU A 215 -25.42 -16.81 7.73
C GLU A 215 -26.90 -16.99 8.06
N ASP A 216 -27.20 -17.82 9.07
CA ASP A 216 -28.57 -18.18 9.55
C ASP A 216 -29.34 -16.98 10.14
N ASN A 217 -28.67 -15.89 10.45
CA ASN A 217 -29.29 -14.66 10.96
C ASN A 217 -29.91 -13.74 9.89
N LYS A 218 -30.03 -14.21 8.62
CA LYS A 218 -30.55 -13.44 7.47
C LYS A 218 -31.72 -14.15 6.75
N PRO A 219 -32.84 -14.49 7.46
CA PRO A 219 -33.88 -15.33 6.89
C PRO A 219 -34.53 -14.75 5.63
N GLU A 220 -34.79 -13.43 5.58
CA GLU A 220 -35.38 -12.82 4.39
C GLU A 220 -34.42 -12.80 3.18
N ALA A 221 -33.13 -12.62 3.40
CA ALA A 221 -32.14 -12.70 2.33
C ALA A 221 -31.97 -14.12 1.81
N ILE A 222 -32.03 -15.14 2.70
CA ILE A 222 -32.02 -16.56 2.34
C ILE A 222 -33.21 -16.85 1.42
N GLN A 223 -34.41 -16.48 1.85
CA GLN A 223 -35.65 -16.69 1.09
C GLN A 223 -35.61 -16.00 -0.28
N ALA A 224 -35.14 -14.75 -0.35
CA ALA A 224 -35.01 -13.98 -1.59
C ALA A 224 -34.02 -14.64 -2.59
N LEU A 225 -32.88 -15.09 -2.08
CA LEU A 225 -31.88 -15.79 -2.90
C LEU A 225 -32.37 -17.16 -3.37
N GLU A 226 -33.03 -17.92 -2.51
CA GLU A 226 -33.63 -19.23 -2.87
C GLU A 226 -34.69 -19.08 -3.97
N GLN A 227 -35.53 -18.04 -3.87
CA GLN A 227 -36.53 -17.75 -4.90
C GLN A 227 -35.88 -17.35 -6.23
N ALA A 228 -34.87 -16.45 -6.21
CA ALA A 228 -34.18 -16.01 -7.40
C ALA A 228 -33.33 -17.11 -8.04
N ALA A 229 -32.85 -18.06 -7.27
CA ALA A 229 -32.00 -19.17 -7.72
C ALA A 229 -32.76 -20.43 -8.12
N LYS A 230 -34.10 -20.43 -8.05
CA LYS A 230 -34.95 -21.64 -8.21
C LYS A 230 -34.62 -22.47 -9.46
N ASP A 231 -34.30 -21.81 -10.57
CA ASP A 231 -34.04 -22.47 -11.85
C ASP A 231 -32.53 -22.49 -12.21
N LYS A 232 -31.66 -22.38 -11.21
CA LYS A 232 -30.22 -22.34 -11.37
C LYS A 232 -29.53 -23.51 -10.67
N ASP A 233 -28.48 -24.03 -11.31
CA ASP A 233 -27.64 -25.09 -10.73
C ASP A 233 -26.58 -24.46 -9.80
N LEU A 234 -27.01 -23.95 -8.64
CA LEU A 234 -26.16 -23.41 -7.60
C LEU A 234 -26.68 -23.84 -6.21
N LEU A 235 -25.77 -23.87 -5.25
CA LEU A 235 -26.09 -24.27 -3.89
C LEU A 235 -26.12 -23.06 -2.95
N ILE A 236 -27.22 -22.89 -2.20
CA ILE A 236 -27.26 -21.98 -1.06
C ILE A 236 -26.94 -22.78 0.19
N ARG A 237 -25.93 -22.37 0.94
CA ARG A 237 -25.50 -22.98 2.19
C ARG A 237 -25.66 -22.01 3.34
N VAL A 238 -26.61 -22.28 4.18
CA VAL A 238 -26.84 -21.56 5.43
C VAL A 238 -25.81 -22.05 6.45
N ILE A 239 -25.00 -21.14 6.95
CA ILE A 239 -23.93 -21.40 7.92
C ILE A 239 -24.29 -20.78 9.27
N PRO A 240 -23.82 -21.33 10.40
CA PRO A 240 -24.00 -20.73 11.71
C PRO A 240 -23.36 -19.34 11.80
N THR A 241 -24.07 -18.40 12.43
CA THR A 241 -23.51 -17.07 12.72
C THR A 241 -22.39 -17.17 13.75
N LYS A 242 -21.16 -16.97 13.31
CA LYS A 242 -19.94 -16.99 14.14
C LYS A 242 -18.92 -16.01 13.56
N TYR A 243 -18.52 -15.02 14.32
CA TYR A 243 -17.53 -14.04 13.83
C TYR A 243 -16.09 -14.61 13.90
N PRO A 244 -15.24 -14.52 12.86
CA PRO A 244 -15.46 -13.88 11.56
C PRO A 244 -15.70 -14.90 10.40
N SER A 245 -16.84 -15.56 10.34
CA SER A 245 -17.23 -16.49 9.26
C SER A 245 -17.11 -15.89 7.85
N GLY A 246 -17.33 -14.57 7.70
CA GLY A 246 -17.19 -13.82 6.44
C GLY A 246 -15.75 -13.64 5.96
N GLY A 247 -14.75 -14.03 6.76
CA GLY A 247 -13.36 -14.05 6.31
C GLY A 247 -13.14 -15.06 5.19
N GLU A 248 -12.38 -14.70 4.14
CA GLU A 248 -12.21 -15.56 2.95
C GLU A 248 -11.74 -16.98 3.31
N LYS A 249 -10.68 -17.10 4.12
CA LYS A 249 -10.13 -18.40 4.53
C LYS A 249 -11.08 -19.17 5.46
N GLN A 250 -11.80 -18.46 6.34
CA GLN A 250 -12.77 -19.06 7.26
C GLN A 250 -13.99 -19.63 6.52
N LEU A 251 -14.55 -18.85 5.59
CA LEU A 251 -15.70 -19.32 4.81
C LEU A 251 -15.33 -20.48 3.89
N ILE A 252 -14.14 -20.47 3.28
CA ILE A 252 -13.60 -21.61 2.53
C ILE A 252 -13.55 -22.84 3.43
N LYS A 253 -13.03 -22.73 4.65
CA LYS A 253 -12.96 -23.85 5.59
C LYS A 253 -14.33 -24.38 5.97
N ILE A 254 -15.30 -23.49 6.23
CA ILE A 254 -16.68 -23.88 6.59
C ILE A 254 -17.36 -24.65 5.46
N LEU A 255 -17.20 -24.20 4.22
CA LEU A 255 -17.92 -24.75 3.07
C LEU A 255 -17.23 -25.94 2.44
N THR A 256 -15.90 -26.08 2.56
CA THR A 256 -15.11 -27.06 1.78
C THR A 256 -14.16 -27.90 2.62
N ASN A 257 -13.92 -27.59 3.88
CA ASN A 257 -12.86 -28.15 4.72
C ASN A 257 -11.41 -27.94 4.16
N LEU A 258 -11.26 -27.21 3.10
CA LEU A 258 -9.93 -26.90 2.56
C LEU A 258 -9.29 -25.73 3.29
N GLU A 259 -7.98 -25.71 3.34
CA GLU A 259 -7.20 -24.61 3.89
C GLU A 259 -6.29 -24.02 2.80
N VAL A 260 -6.35 -22.71 2.67
CA VAL A 260 -5.45 -21.99 1.73
C VAL A 260 -4.03 -22.05 2.28
N PRO A 261 -3.06 -22.56 1.52
CA PRO A 261 -1.67 -22.68 1.97
C PRO A 261 -1.08 -21.34 2.43
N ASN A 262 -0.07 -21.42 3.31
CA ASN A 262 0.66 -20.21 3.72
C ASN A 262 1.30 -19.55 2.49
N ASN A 263 1.13 -18.23 2.36
CA ASN A 263 1.49 -17.42 1.20
C ASN A 263 0.78 -17.79 -0.12
N GLY A 264 -0.17 -18.74 -0.10
CA GLY A 264 -1.01 -19.11 -1.24
C GLY A 264 -2.26 -18.26 -1.38
N ILE A 265 -2.96 -18.44 -2.48
CA ILE A 265 -4.26 -17.82 -2.77
C ILE A 265 -5.32 -18.92 -2.99
N PRO A 266 -6.63 -18.64 -2.85
CA PRO A 266 -7.68 -19.64 -3.08
C PRO A 266 -7.60 -20.34 -4.44
N ALA A 267 -7.15 -19.65 -5.49
CA ALA A 267 -6.98 -20.23 -6.83
C ALA A 267 -5.93 -21.34 -6.88
N ASP A 268 -4.97 -21.40 -5.95
CA ASP A 268 -3.96 -22.45 -5.88
C ASP A 268 -4.55 -23.81 -5.45
N ILE A 269 -5.73 -23.78 -4.83
CA ILE A 269 -6.51 -24.95 -4.41
C ILE A 269 -7.82 -25.11 -5.17
N GLY A 270 -7.91 -24.49 -6.37
CA GLY A 270 -9.09 -24.61 -7.23
C GLY A 270 -10.33 -23.82 -6.79
N LEU A 271 -10.18 -22.84 -5.91
CA LEU A 271 -11.28 -22.04 -5.37
C LEU A 271 -11.24 -20.59 -5.84
N MET A 272 -12.44 -20.03 -6.04
CA MET A 272 -12.60 -18.58 -6.26
C MET A 272 -13.71 -18.08 -5.33
N MET A 273 -13.45 -16.96 -4.64
CA MET A 273 -14.46 -16.30 -3.82
C MET A 273 -14.75 -14.89 -4.29
N GLN A 274 -16.03 -14.51 -4.34
CA GLN A 274 -16.50 -13.17 -4.65
C GLN A 274 -17.53 -12.71 -3.62
N ASN A 275 -17.51 -11.45 -3.24
CA ASN A 275 -18.50 -10.84 -2.36
C ASN A 275 -19.79 -10.49 -3.14
N ILE A 276 -20.94 -10.52 -2.48
CA ILE A 276 -22.26 -10.20 -3.02
C ILE A 276 -22.28 -8.82 -3.71
N GLY A 277 -21.79 -7.78 -3.06
CA GLY A 277 -21.76 -6.43 -3.65
C GLY A 277 -20.91 -6.36 -4.91
N SER A 278 -19.79 -7.10 -4.97
CA SER A 278 -18.96 -7.17 -6.17
C SER A 278 -19.67 -7.90 -7.31
N ILE A 279 -20.42 -8.96 -7.02
CA ILE A 279 -21.24 -9.68 -8.00
C ILE A 279 -22.34 -8.78 -8.57
N HIS A 280 -23.07 -8.06 -7.72
CA HIS A 280 -24.06 -7.09 -8.15
C HIS A 280 -23.43 -6.01 -9.06
N ALA A 281 -22.25 -5.47 -8.70
CA ALA A 281 -21.54 -4.50 -9.51
C ALA A 281 -21.11 -5.09 -10.88
N ILE A 282 -20.73 -6.37 -10.94
CA ILE A 282 -20.43 -7.06 -12.22
C ILE A 282 -21.68 -7.10 -13.10
N LYS A 283 -22.84 -7.44 -12.58
CA LYS A 283 -24.10 -7.43 -13.34
C LYS A 283 -24.36 -6.02 -13.91
N ARG A 284 -24.24 -4.99 -13.09
CA ARG A 284 -24.46 -3.61 -13.54
C ARG A 284 -23.47 -3.20 -14.62
N ALA A 285 -22.21 -3.59 -14.50
CA ALA A 285 -21.17 -3.28 -15.47
C ALA A 285 -21.44 -3.96 -16.83
N VAL A 286 -21.79 -5.23 -16.82
CA VAL A 286 -21.95 -6.03 -18.05
C VAL A 286 -23.33 -5.78 -18.67
N ILE A 287 -24.40 -6.00 -17.91
CA ILE A 287 -25.78 -5.94 -18.42
C ILE A 287 -26.24 -4.49 -18.64
N ASN A 288 -25.91 -3.58 -17.75
CA ASN A 288 -26.41 -2.19 -17.81
C ASN A 288 -25.40 -1.22 -18.43
N GLY A 289 -24.12 -1.63 -18.61
CA GLY A 289 -23.03 -0.74 -19.05
C GLY A 289 -22.71 0.36 -18.03
N GLU A 290 -22.88 0.08 -16.73
CA GLU A 290 -22.72 1.06 -15.66
C GLU A 290 -21.46 0.77 -14.84
N PRO A 291 -20.46 1.67 -14.81
CA PRO A 291 -19.29 1.47 -13.96
C PRO A 291 -19.64 1.60 -12.47
N LEU A 292 -18.72 1.19 -11.60
CA LEU A 292 -18.89 1.29 -10.15
C LEU A 292 -18.81 2.76 -9.70
N ILE A 293 -19.96 3.41 -9.59
CA ILE A 293 -20.11 4.82 -9.20
C ILE A 293 -20.94 5.00 -7.92
N GLN A 294 -21.56 3.95 -7.42
CA GLN A 294 -22.36 3.98 -6.19
C GLN A 294 -22.31 2.62 -5.50
N ARG A 295 -22.68 2.61 -4.23
CA ARG A 295 -22.83 1.38 -3.43
C ARG A 295 -23.85 1.55 -2.33
N VAL A 296 -24.31 0.44 -1.76
CA VAL A 296 -25.11 0.45 -0.52
C VAL A 296 -24.18 0.67 0.67
N VAL A 297 -24.57 1.57 1.57
CA VAL A 297 -23.88 1.89 2.82
C VAL A 297 -24.88 1.81 3.96
N THR A 298 -24.54 1.10 5.03
CA THR A 298 -25.33 1.06 6.25
C THR A 298 -25.09 2.31 7.07
N LEU A 299 -26.14 3.03 7.44
CA LEU A 299 -26.12 4.10 8.43
C LEU A 299 -26.78 3.57 9.71
N THR A 300 -26.03 3.45 10.80
CA THR A 300 -26.48 2.75 12.00
C THR A 300 -25.86 3.28 13.28
N GLY A 301 -26.37 2.78 14.41
CA GLY A 301 -26.07 3.25 15.76
C GLY A 301 -27.18 4.13 16.32
N ASN A 302 -27.32 4.15 17.65
CA ASN A 302 -28.43 4.81 18.33
C ASN A 302 -28.41 6.36 18.24
N THR A 303 -27.41 6.93 17.57
CA THR A 303 -27.38 8.36 17.25
C THR A 303 -28.11 8.72 15.96
N PHE A 304 -28.45 7.74 15.12
CA PHE A 304 -29.40 7.93 14.02
C PHE A 304 -30.83 7.70 14.54
N LYS A 305 -31.76 8.61 14.20
CA LYS A 305 -33.18 8.41 14.53
C LYS A 305 -33.82 7.25 13.77
N GLN A 306 -33.34 7.04 12.55
CA GLN A 306 -33.82 5.99 11.65
C GLN A 306 -32.58 5.36 10.96
N PRO A 307 -31.95 4.38 11.63
CA PRO A 307 -30.90 3.61 10.97
C PRO A 307 -31.45 2.93 9.71
N THR A 308 -30.69 2.93 8.62
CA THR A 308 -31.13 2.39 7.33
C THR A 308 -29.94 2.07 6.43
N ASN A 309 -30.20 1.35 5.34
CA ASN A 309 -29.25 1.15 4.25
C ASN A 309 -29.54 2.17 3.14
N VAL A 310 -28.48 2.72 2.53
CA VAL A 310 -28.60 3.83 1.60
C VAL A 310 -27.76 3.60 0.34
N TRP A 311 -28.37 3.72 -0.83
CA TRP A 311 -27.63 3.89 -2.08
C TRP A 311 -26.92 5.25 -2.05
N THR A 312 -25.61 5.21 -2.09
CA THR A 312 -24.78 6.42 -1.97
C THR A 312 -23.79 6.49 -3.13
N LEU A 313 -23.68 7.64 -3.79
CA LEU A 313 -22.66 7.92 -4.79
C LEU A 313 -21.28 7.91 -4.15
N LEU A 314 -20.29 7.34 -4.86
CA LEU A 314 -18.90 7.42 -4.44
C LEU A 314 -18.46 8.88 -4.37
N GLY A 315 -17.64 9.21 -3.38
CA GLY A 315 -17.19 10.58 -3.14
C GLY A 315 -18.12 11.41 -2.27
N THR A 316 -19.32 10.93 -1.91
CA THR A 316 -20.24 11.65 -1.00
C THR A 316 -19.57 11.81 0.38
N PRO A 317 -19.43 13.04 0.90
CA PRO A 317 -18.94 13.25 2.26
C PRO A 317 -19.88 12.63 3.31
N VAL A 318 -19.31 12.01 4.34
CA VAL A 318 -20.10 11.46 5.47
C VAL A 318 -20.98 12.52 6.10
N ALA A 319 -20.49 13.76 6.22
CA ALA A 319 -21.26 14.89 6.76
C ALA A 319 -22.62 15.10 6.05
N HIS A 320 -22.67 14.91 4.73
CA HIS A 320 -23.90 15.01 3.95
C HIS A 320 -24.90 13.92 4.34
N LEU A 321 -24.42 12.68 4.52
CA LEU A 321 -25.28 11.58 4.97
C LEU A 321 -25.79 11.82 6.39
N LEU A 322 -24.97 12.31 7.29
CA LEU A 322 -25.36 12.65 8.66
C LEU A 322 -26.47 13.70 8.70
N GLU A 323 -26.36 14.74 7.86
CA GLU A 323 -27.35 15.80 7.72
C GLU A 323 -28.68 15.28 7.19
N LYS A 324 -28.64 14.43 6.13
CA LYS A 324 -29.86 13.96 5.43
C LYS A 324 -30.60 12.85 6.17
N PHE A 325 -29.91 12.08 7.00
CA PHE A 325 -30.49 10.91 7.70
C PHE A 325 -30.65 11.11 9.21
N ALA A 326 -30.93 12.33 9.62
CA ALA A 326 -31.37 12.68 10.99
C ALA A 326 -30.41 12.22 12.10
N TYR A 327 -29.09 12.32 11.85
CA TYR A 327 -28.08 12.05 12.86
C TYR A 327 -28.14 13.05 14.02
N GLN A 328 -27.96 12.58 15.24
CA GLN A 328 -27.87 13.38 16.45
C GLN A 328 -26.67 12.93 17.28
N ALA A 329 -25.59 13.75 17.27
CA ALA A 329 -24.36 13.42 17.98
C ALA A 329 -24.61 13.08 19.45
N ASP A 330 -23.95 12.01 19.95
CA ASP A 330 -23.91 11.72 21.38
C ASP A 330 -23.24 12.89 22.11
N LYS A 331 -23.90 13.36 23.17
CA LYS A 331 -23.42 14.51 23.98
C LYS A 331 -22.14 14.21 24.77
N LYS A 332 -21.91 12.92 25.11
CA LYS A 332 -20.77 12.48 25.94
C LYS A 332 -19.56 12.08 25.13
N LEU A 333 -19.79 11.34 24.03
CA LEU A 333 -18.72 10.75 23.24
C LEU A 333 -19.12 10.71 21.75
N PRO A 334 -19.13 11.85 21.07
CA PRO A 334 -19.45 11.88 19.64
C PRO A 334 -18.35 11.13 18.87
N ARG A 335 -18.74 10.05 18.18
CA ARG A 335 -17.83 9.24 17.35
C ARG A 335 -18.51 8.84 16.08
N LEU A 336 -17.73 8.79 15.01
CA LEU A 336 -18.10 8.23 13.71
C LEU A 336 -17.10 7.16 13.37
N ILE A 337 -17.58 5.96 13.10
CA ILE A 337 -16.75 4.80 12.75
C ILE A 337 -17.08 4.43 11.31
N MET A 338 -16.06 4.34 10.46
CA MET A 338 -16.16 3.76 9.12
C MET A 338 -16.03 2.25 9.27
N GLY A 339 -17.07 1.50 8.89
CA GLY A 339 -17.16 0.05 9.10
C GLY A 339 -17.86 -0.30 10.40
N GLY A 340 -17.66 -1.52 10.89
CA GLY A 340 -18.24 -2.03 12.13
C GLY A 340 -17.34 -1.82 13.36
N PRO A 341 -17.79 -2.34 14.54
CA PRO A 341 -17.05 -2.16 15.79
C PRO A 341 -15.79 -3.00 15.88
N MET A 342 -15.66 -4.09 15.09
CA MET A 342 -14.56 -5.04 15.19
C MET A 342 -13.41 -4.67 14.25
N MET A 343 -13.68 -4.36 12.99
CA MET A 343 -12.67 -4.06 11.96
C MET A 343 -12.64 -2.59 11.55
N GLY A 344 -13.65 -1.82 11.87
CA GLY A 344 -13.76 -0.39 11.54
C GLY A 344 -12.72 0.49 12.25
N PHE A 345 -12.75 1.77 11.92
CA PHE A 345 -11.89 2.79 12.51
C PHE A 345 -12.62 4.12 12.67
N THR A 346 -12.27 4.88 13.70
CA THR A 346 -12.84 6.19 13.97
C THR A 346 -12.38 7.19 12.91
N LEU A 347 -13.34 7.93 12.34
CA LEU A 347 -13.06 9.00 11.39
C LEU A 347 -12.51 10.23 12.11
N PRO A 348 -11.51 10.92 11.53
CA PRO A 348 -10.97 12.18 12.13
C PRO A 348 -11.99 13.32 12.06
N HIS A 349 -12.83 13.35 11.03
CA HIS A 349 -13.92 14.32 10.82
C HIS A 349 -14.93 13.79 9.80
N ALA A 350 -16.10 14.39 9.72
CA ALA A 350 -17.19 13.94 8.86
C ALA A 350 -17.05 14.33 7.36
N GLN A 351 -16.03 15.12 6.97
CA GLN A 351 -15.79 15.46 5.56
C GLN A 351 -15.10 14.35 4.76
N VAL A 352 -14.82 13.22 5.40
CA VAL A 352 -14.26 12.03 4.73
C VAL A 352 -15.28 11.47 3.72
N PRO A 353 -14.87 11.17 2.47
CA PRO A 353 -15.78 10.67 1.44
C PRO A 353 -16.06 9.17 1.56
N ILE A 354 -17.24 8.77 1.07
CA ILE A 354 -17.57 7.37 0.80
C ILE A 354 -16.73 6.88 -0.38
N THR A 355 -16.10 5.72 -0.22
CA THR A 355 -15.25 5.07 -1.23
C THR A 355 -15.81 3.71 -1.64
N LYS A 356 -15.17 3.05 -2.61
CA LYS A 356 -15.56 1.71 -3.07
C LYS A 356 -15.58 0.65 -1.94
N THR A 357 -14.83 0.86 -0.86
CA THR A 357 -14.72 -0.06 0.28
C THR A 357 -15.53 0.36 1.50
N SER A 358 -16.17 1.55 1.49
CA SER A 358 -16.97 2.05 2.62
C SER A 358 -18.34 1.38 2.65
N ASN A 359 -18.58 0.46 3.58
CA ASN A 359 -19.83 -0.31 3.69
C ASN A 359 -20.76 0.13 4.83
N CYS A 360 -20.25 0.89 5.81
CA CYS A 360 -21.03 1.29 6.98
C CYS A 360 -20.48 2.58 7.59
N ILE A 361 -21.40 3.41 8.06
CA ILE A 361 -21.13 4.51 8.99
C ILE A 361 -21.85 4.17 10.29
N LEU A 362 -21.06 3.75 11.28
CA LEU A 362 -21.55 3.45 12.62
C LEU A 362 -21.32 4.69 13.51
N ALA A 363 -22.41 5.23 14.03
CA ALA A 363 -22.40 6.36 14.96
C ALA A 363 -23.04 5.92 16.29
N PRO A 364 -22.27 5.28 17.18
CA PRO A 364 -22.81 4.74 18.41
C PRO A 364 -22.96 5.79 19.49
N THR A 365 -23.87 5.56 20.43
CA THR A 365 -23.89 6.28 21.70
C THR A 365 -22.79 5.77 22.62
N SER A 366 -22.45 6.57 23.65
CA SER A 366 -21.54 6.16 24.73
C SER A 366 -22.03 4.96 25.56
N LYS A 367 -23.31 4.61 25.43
CA LYS A 367 -23.90 3.41 26.05
C LYS A 367 -23.71 2.15 25.19
N GLU A 368 -23.75 2.29 23.87
CA GLU A 368 -23.55 1.16 22.95
C GLU A 368 -22.09 0.74 22.92
N ILE A 369 -21.21 1.69 22.74
CA ILE A 369 -19.75 1.46 22.74
C ILE A 369 -19.14 2.47 23.69
N GLY A 370 -18.65 2.01 24.84
CA GLY A 370 -18.01 2.83 25.87
C GLY A 370 -16.78 3.60 25.39
N ALA A 371 -16.26 4.48 26.20
CA ALA A 371 -14.98 5.09 25.97
C ALA A 371 -13.87 4.02 26.02
N PRO A 372 -12.79 4.14 25.19
CA PRO A 372 -11.65 3.27 25.31
C PRO A 372 -11.07 3.33 26.73
N GLN A 373 -10.83 2.18 27.33
CA GLN A 373 -10.17 2.10 28.62
C GLN A 373 -8.64 2.11 28.44
N ALA A 374 -7.90 2.40 29.51
CA ALA A 374 -6.45 2.32 29.47
C ALA A 374 -5.98 0.86 29.36
N GLU A 375 -4.98 0.62 28.52
CA GLU A 375 -4.33 -0.69 28.41
C GLU A 375 -3.76 -1.13 29.77
N MET A 376 -4.15 -2.30 30.22
CA MET A 376 -3.61 -2.94 31.41
C MET A 376 -2.57 -4.01 31.04
N ALA A 377 -1.78 -4.42 32.03
CA ALA A 377 -0.82 -5.51 31.83
C ALA A 377 -1.51 -6.82 31.47
N CYS A 378 -0.92 -7.58 30.56
CA CYS A 378 -1.41 -8.90 30.16
C CYS A 378 -1.38 -9.87 31.35
N ILE A 379 -2.54 -10.45 31.69
CA ILE A 379 -2.69 -11.45 32.77
C ILE A 379 -2.47 -12.90 32.31
N ARG A 380 -2.10 -13.11 31.05
CA ARG A 380 -1.81 -14.43 30.44
C ARG A 380 -3.00 -15.43 30.49
N CYS A 381 -4.22 -14.94 30.37
CA CYS A 381 -5.43 -15.79 30.46
C CYS A 381 -5.63 -16.73 29.26
N GLY A 382 -4.99 -16.51 28.10
CA GLY A 382 -5.11 -17.36 26.90
C GLY A 382 -6.27 -17.04 25.98
N LEU A 383 -7.32 -16.32 26.42
CA LEU A 383 -8.55 -16.08 25.67
C LEU A 383 -8.33 -15.54 24.25
N CYS A 384 -7.30 -14.71 24.05
CA CYS A 384 -6.98 -14.15 22.74
C CYS A 384 -6.47 -15.21 21.76
N ALA A 385 -5.79 -16.25 22.22
CA ALA A 385 -5.33 -17.37 21.40
C ALA A 385 -6.50 -18.29 21.04
N ASP A 386 -7.38 -18.57 22.03
CA ASP A 386 -8.58 -19.38 21.83
C ASP A 386 -9.54 -18.73 20.82
N ALA A 387 -9.67 -17.40 20.83
CA ALA A 387 -10.53 -16.66 19.89
C ALA A 387 -9.91 -16.48 18.49
N CYS A 388 -8.63 -16.78 18.29
CA CYS A 388 -7.96 -16.48 17.03
C CYS A 388 -8.37 -17.45 15.89
N PRO A 389 -9.01 -16.95 14.80
CA PRO A 389 -9.46 -17.80 13.69
C PRO A 389 -8.31 -18.25 12.77
N ALA A 390 -7.09 -17.79 13.01
CA ALA A 390 -5.87 -18.17 12.28
C ALA A 390 -4.90 -18.94 13.18
N SER A 391 -5.31 -19.39 14.37
CA SER A 391 -4.52 -20.16 15.34
C SER A 391 -3.17 -19.51 15.67
N LEU A 392 -3.12 -18.19 15.75
CA LEU A 392 -1.93 -17.44 16.11
C LEU A 392 -1.79 -17.34 17.64
N LEU A 393 -0.66 -16.79 18.09
CA LEU A 393 -0.37 -16.48 19.50
C LEU A 393 -0.41 -14.96 19.73
N PRO A 394 -1.61 -14.34 19.90
CA PRO A 394 -1.76 -12.90 19.93
C PRO A 394 -0.93 -12.22 21.02
N GLN A 395 -0.84 -12.79 22.22
CA GLN A 395 -0.05 -12.20 23.32
C GLN A 395 1.45 -12.15 23.00
N GLN A 396 2.00 -13.19 22.35
CA GLN A 396 3.42 -13.21 21.96
C GLN A 396 3.69 -12.23 20.83
N LEU A 397 2.82 -12.21 19.81
CA LEU A 397 2.88 -11.24 18.73
C LEU A 397 2.86 -9.80 19.26
N GLN A 398 2.03 -9.50 20.27
CA GLN A 398 1.97 -8.18 20.88
C GLN A 398 3.27 -7.82 21.62
N TRP A 399 3.86 -8.75 22.36
CA TRP A 399 5.12 -8.50 23.05
C TRP A 399 6.25 -8.19 22.09
N HIS A 400 6.40 -8.99 21.04
CA HIS A 400 7.44 -8.78 20.03
C HIS A 400 7.17 -7.51 19.21
N ALA A 401 5.90 -7.22 18.85
CA ALA A 401 5.54 -5.99 18.16
C ALA A 401 5.84 -4.74 18.99
N LYS A 402 5.54 -4.78 20.31
CA LYS A 402 5.83 -3.69 21.26
C LYS A 402 7.32 -3.51 21.51
N ALA A 403 8.10 -4.60 21.45
CA ALA A 403 9.56 -4.59 21.55
C ALA A 403 10.27 -4.28 20.23
N GLU A 404 9.53 -4.04 19.13
CA GLU A 404 10.04 -3.81 17.76
C GLU A 404 10.88 -4.98 17.19
N GLU A 405 10.67 -6.18 17.74
CA GLU A 405 11.32 -7.43 17.31
C GLU A 405 10.54 -8.04 16.11
N TYR A 406 10.56 -7.34 14.97
CA TYR A 406 9.72 -7.68 13.81
C TYR A 406 10.07 -9.00 13.16
N ASP A 407 11.32 -9.45 13.23
CA ASP A 407 11.74 -10.77 12.74
C ASP A 407 11.01 -11.88 13.51
N LYS A 408 10.85 -11.72 14.85
CA LYS A 408 10.06 -12.63 15.69
C LYS A 408 8.58 -12.61 15.32
N CYS A 409 8.05 -11.44 14.98
CA CYS A 409 6.68 -11.34 14.51
C CYS A 409 6.48 -12.11 13.19
N GLU A 410 7.46 -12.10 12.29
CA GLU A 410 7.41 -12.89 11.05
C GLU A 410 7.56 -14.40 11.32
N GLU A 411 8.43 -14.82 12.21
CA GLU A 411 8.58 -16.23 12.65
C GLU A 411 7.26 -16.76 13.27
N LEU A 412 6.52 -15.92 13.99
CA LEU A 412 5.21 -16.23 14.57
C LEU A 412 4.04 -16.03 13.61
N ASN A 413 4.31 -15.93 12.30
CA ASN A 413 3.31 -15.80 11.23
C ASN A 413 2.36 -14.59 11.38
N LEU A 414 2.85 -13.43 11.84
CA LEU A 414 2.03 -12.21 11.92
C LEU A 414 1.32 -11.88 10.60
N LYS A 415 1.89 -12.27 9.46
CA LYS A 415 1.30 -12.07 8.14
C LYS A 415 -0.07 -12.75 7.98
N ASP A 416 -0.31 -13.89 8.64
CA ASP A 416 -1.56 -14.62 8.56
C ASP A 416 -2.67 -14.03 9.44
N CYS A 417 -2.36 -13.04 10.29
CA CYS A 417 -3.37 -12.29 11.02
C CYS A 417 -4.28 -11.52 10.05
N ILE A 418 -5.58 -11.78 10.11
CA ILE A 418 -6.61 -11.12 9.27
C ILE A 418 -7.15 -9.83 9.88
N GLU A 419 -6.60 -9.38 11.02
CA GLU A 419 -6.96 -8.14 11.72
C GLU A 419 -8.45 -8.06 12.12
N CYS A 420 -9.08 -9.20 12.35
CA CYS A 420 -10.51 -9.29 12.64
C CYS A 420 -10.94 -8.71 14.01
N GLY A 421 -10.02 -8.45 14.93
CA GLY A 421 -10.35 -7.88 16.23
C GLY A 421 -10.83 -8.88 17.29
N ALA A 422 -11.10 -10.14 16.96
CA ALA A 422 -11.61 -11.14 17.92
C ALA A 422 -10.73 -11.27 19.18
N CYS A 423 -9.41 -11.27 19.02
CA CYS A 423 -8.47 -11.35 20.13
C CYS A 423 -8.51 -10.10 21.03
N ALA A 424 -8.69 -8.90 20.46
CA ALA A 424 -8.82 -7.67 21.24
C ALA A 424 -10.16 -7.60 21.96
N TYR A 425 -11.23 -8.07 21.33
CA TYR A 425 -12.59 -8.10 21.90
C TYR A 425 -12.68 -8.95 23.17
N VAL A 426 -11.99 -10.09 23.23
CA VAL A 426 -12.02 -10.99 24.40
C VAL A 426 -10.96 -10.65 25.45
N CYS A 427 -10.14 -9.62 25.23
CA CYS A 427 -9.04 -9.28 26.13
C CYS A 427 -9.52 -8.53 27.37
N PRO A 428 -9.46 -9.13 28.57
CA PRO A 428 -9.91 -8.45 29.80
C PRO A 428 -8.98 -7.30 30.22
N SER A 429 -7.77 -7.22 29.63
CA SER A 429 -6.80 -6.15 29.88
C SER A 429 -6.90 -5.00 28.85
N GLU A 430 -7.93 -4.97 28.01
CA GLU A 430 -8.19 -3.91 27.01
C GLU A 430 -6.97 -3.60 26.09
N ILE A 431 -6.13 -4.61 25.84
CA ILE A 431 -4.94 -4.43 25.01
C ILE A 431 -5.36 -4.27 23.55
N PRO A 432 -4.98 -3.18 22.86
CA PRO A 432 -5.32 -2.93 21.46
C PRO A 432 -4.47 -3.78 20.51
N LEU A 433 -4.59 -5.12 20.60
CA LEU A 433 -3.76 -6.11 19.92
C LEU A 433 -3.64 -5.86 18.43
N VAL A 434 -4.77 -5.61 17.76
CA VAL A 434 -4.80 -5.39 16.30
C VAL A 434 -4.04 -4.15 15.89
N GLN A 435 -4.03 -3.10 16.72
CA GLN A 435 -3.29 -1.87 16.43
C GLN A 435 -1.78 -2.13 16.41
N TYR A 436 -1.26 -2.90 17.39
CA TYR A 436 0.14 -3.34 17.39
C TYR A 436 0.49 -4.14 16.14
N TYR A 437 -0.42 -5.04 15.69
CA TYR A 437 -0.17 -5.85 14.50
C TYR A 437 -0.19 -5.03 13.21
N ARG A 438 -1.11 -4.08 13.08
CA ARG A 438 -1.16 -3.14 11.93
C ARG A 438 0.13 -2.34 11.84
N GLN A 439 0.60 -1.81 12.97
CA GLN A 439 1.86 -1.06 13.03
C GLN A 439 3.06 -1.96 12.67
N ALA A 440 3.18 -3.13 13.28
CA ALA A 440 4.27 -4.07 12.99
C ALA A 440 4.28 -4.51 11.51
N LYS A 441 3.11 -4.84 10.94
CA LYS A 441 2.98 -5.17 9.52
C LYS A 441 3.35 -4.02 8.60
N ALA A 442 3.03 -2.78 8.97
CA ALA A 442 3.39 -1.60 8.19
C ALA A 442 4.92 -1.41 8.19
N GLU A 443 5.54 -1.53 9.36
CA GLU A 443 7.00 -1.40 9.52
C GLU A 443 7.76 -2.52 8.78
N ILE A 444 7.35 -3.78 8.92
CA ILE A 444 7.92 -4.91 8.17
C ILE A 444 7.87 -4.64 6.65
N ARG A 445 6.73 -4.15 6.15
CA ARG A 445 6.58 -3.81 4.73
C ARG A 445 7.49 -2.67 4.30
N THR A 446 7.69 -1.67 5.15
CA THR A 446 8.58 -0.54 4.89
C THR A 446 10.03 -0.99 4.84
N ARG A 447 10.49 -1.74 5.85
CA ARG A 447 11.85 -2.32 5.90
C ARG A 447 12.16 -3.19 4.67
N LYS A 448 11.22 -4.05 4.26
CA LYS A 448 11.38 -4.87 3.05
C LYS A 448 11.51 -4.03 1.78
N ARG A 449 10.66 -3.00 1.61
CA ARG A 449 10.75 -2.09 0.45
C ARG A 449 12.06 -1.31 0.41
N GLU A 450 12.53 -0.86 1.57
CA GLU A 450 13.81 -0.14 1.70
C GLU A 450 14.98 -1.06 1.38
N ALA A 451 14.99 -2.30 1.89
CA ALA A 451 16.00 -3.30 1.58
C ALA A 451 16.05 -3.63 0.09
N GLU A 452 14.90 -3.88 -0.55
CA GLU A 452 14.83 -4.10 -2.00
C GLU A 452 15.25 -2.86 -2.81
N ALA A 453 14.91 -1.65 -2.35
CA ALA A 453 15.34 -0.42 -3.01
C ALA A 453 16.85 -0.21 -2.90
N ALA A 454 17.43 -0.50 -1.73
CA ALA A 454 18.87 -0.45 -1.49
C ALA A 454 19.63 -1.48 -2.36
N GLU A 455 19.11 -2.71 -2.44
CA GLU A 455 19.71 -3.74 -3.30
C GLU A 455 19.66 -3.36 -4.78
N ARG A 456 18.51 -2.88 -5.26
CA ARG A 456 18.39 -2.36 -6.64
C ARG A 456 19.31 -1.18 -6.92
N ALA A 457 19.48 -0.28 -5.93
CA ALA A 457 20.41 0.85 -6.05
C ALA A 457 21.87 0.37 -6.11
N LYS A 458 22.24 -0.63 -5.30
CA LYS A 458 23.55 -1.27 -5.29
C LYS A 458 23.85 -1.91 -6.63
N LEU A 459 22.96 -2.73 -7.17
CA LEU A 459 23.11 -3.36 -8.49
C LEU A 459 23.30 -2.32 -9.60
N ARG A 460 22.48 -1.27 -9.65
CA ARG A 460 22.62 -0.18 -10.62
C ARG A 460 23.97 0.53 -10.50
N PHE A 461 24.47 0.71 -9.29
CA PHE A 461 25.77 1.32 -9.06
C PHE A 461 26.92 0.42 -9.56
N GLU A 462 26.86 -0.88 -9.28
CA GLU A 462 27.83 -1.88 -9.74
C GLU A 462 27.84 -1.98 -11.26
N GLU A 463 26.67 -2.03 -11.90
CA GLU A 463 26.55 -2.02 -13.37
C GLU A 463 27.12 -0.74 -13.99
N LYS A 464 26.82 0.43 -13.39
CA LYS A 464 27.37 1.71 -13.85
C LYS A 464 28.90 1.75 -13.71
N LYS A 465 29.44 1.25 -12.60
CA LYS A 465 30.89 1.16 -12.35
C LYS A 465 31.55 0.25 -13.37
N ALA A 466 31.01 -0.96 -13.59
CA ALA A 466 31.51 -1.91 -14.58
C ALA A 466 31.46 -1.37 -16.01
N ARG A 467 30.44 -0.59 -16.37
CA ARG A 467 30.36 0.09 -17.65
C ARG A 467 31.45 1.15 -17.79
N MET A 468 31.64 1.99 -16.76
CA MET A 468 32.70 3.00 -16.80
C MET A 468 34.12 2.40 -16.90
N GLU A 469 34.35 1.28 -16.22
CA GLU A 469 35.63 0.54 -16.31
C GLU A 469 35.84 -0.03 -17.70
N ARG A 470 34.81 -0.61 -18.34
CA ARG A 470 34.86 -1.07 -19.74
C ARG A 470 35.14 0.08 -20.71
N ASP A 471 34.40 1.17 -20.60
CA ASP A 471 34.57 2.34 -21.45
C ASP A 471 35.99 2.95 -21.30
N LYS A 472 36.57 2.92 -20.09
CA LYS A 472 37.95 3.35 -19.82
C LYS A 472 38.94 2.39 -20.46
N ALA A 473 38.78 1.08 -20.30
CA ALA A 473 39.66 0.09 -20.89
C ALA A 473 39.63 0.14 -22.43
N GLU A 474 38.48 0.32 -23.05
CA GLU A 474 38.34 0.50 -24.50
C GLU A 474 39.04 1.77 -25.00
N ARG A 475 38.94 2.90 -24.27
CA ARG A 475 39.67 4.10 -24.61
C ARG A 475 41.19 3.90 -24.53
N GLU A 476 41.67 3.26 -23.47
CA GLU A 476 43.10 2.95 -23.33
C GLU A 476 43.59 2.03 -24.44
N GLN A 477 42.80 1.02 -24.83
CA GLN A 477 43.13 0.13 -25.96
C GLN A 477 43.18 0.91 -27.30
N ARG A 478 42.22 1.79 -27.58
CA ARG A 478 42.20 2.63 -28.79
C ARG A 478 43.41 3.56 -28.81
N PHE A 479 43.78 4.15 -27.66
CA PHE A 479 45.01 4.98 -27.59
C PHE A 479 46.26 4.18 -27.83
N LYS A 480 46.40 2.94 -27.29
CA LYS A 480 47.53 2.07 -27.54
C LYS A 480 47.62 1.66 -29.00
N GLN A 481 46.50 1.25 -29.61
CA GLN A 481 46.44 0.92 -31.03
C GLN A 481 46.84 2.10 -31.93
N ALA A 482 46.26 3.27 -31.69
CA ALA A 482 46.62 4.48 -32.46
C ALA A 482 48.10 4.89 -32.29
N ALA A 483 48.68 4.64 -31.10
CA ALA A 483 50.12 4.87 -30.88
C ALA A 483 51.00 3.84 -31.61
N GLU A 484 50.59 2.58 -31.64
CA GLU A 484 51.29 1.52 -32.38
C GLU A 484 51.21 1.74 -33.90
N ASP A 485 50.05 2.14 -34.41
CA ASP A 485 49.82 2.40 -35.84
C ASP A 485 50.70 3.61 -36.29
N ARG A 486 50.73 4.68 -35.51
CA ARG A 486 51.65 5.81 -35.77
C ARG A 486 53.13 5.39 -35.74
N ARG A 487 53.49 4.48 -34.83
CA ARG A 487 54.86 3.96 -34.74
C ARG A 487 55.22 3.10 -35.95
N LYS A 488 54.31 2.29 -36.47
CA LYS A 488 54.46 1.51 -37.71
C LYS A 488 54.55 2.42 -38.94
N GLU A 489 53.72 3.46 -39.02
CA GLU A 489 53.78 4.46 -40.11
C GLU A 489 55.14 5.21 -40.12
N MET A 490 55.65 5.58 -38.94
CA MET A 490 56.98 6.20 -38.83
C MET A 490 58.11 5.24 -39.22
N GLN A 491 58.01 3.93 -38.90
CA GLN A 491 59.00 2.94 -39.30
C GLN A 491 58.96 2.64 -40.81
N ASN A 492 57.79 2.70 -41.45
CA ASN A 492 57.63 2.45 -42.88
C ASN A 492 58.02 3.69 -43.77
N SER A 493 58.12 4.89 -43.21
CA SER A 493 58.45 6.12 -43.93
C SER A 493 59.94 6.37 -44.13
N GLY A 494 60.80 5.47 -43.66
CA GLY A 494 62.23 5.34 -44.11
C GLY A 494 63.14 6.57 -44.09
N SER A 495 62.95 7.51 -43.17
CA SER A 495 63.86 8.64 -43.04
C SER A 495 64.29 8.88 -41.59
N ASP A 496 65.50 8.49 -41.27
CA ASP A 496 66.10 8.74 -39.96
C ASP A 496 66.25 10.26 -39.67
N ASP A 497 66.27 11.09 -40.69
CA ASP A 497 66.31 12.57 -40.56
C ASP A 497 64.93 13.16 -40.10
N ALA A 498 63.87 12.60 -40.50
CA ALA A 498 62.50 13.02 -40.03
C ALA A 498 62.27 12.69 -38.58
N ILE A 499 62.81 11.56 -38.10
CA ILE A 499 62.72 11.12 -36.68
C ILE A 499 63.59 12.06 -35.81
N ALA A 500 64.76 12.40 -36.23
CA ALA A 500 65.63 13.36 -35.52
C ALA A 500 64.99 14.77 -35.43
N ALA A 501 64.36 15.24 -36.50
CA ALA A 501 63.67 16.52 -36.56
C ALA A 501 62.36 16.49 -35.67
N ALA A 502 61.64 15.39 -35.62
CA ALA A 502 60.47 15.22 -34.78
C ALA A 502 60.85 15.18 -33.28
N ILE A 503 61.89 14.45 -32.90
CA ILE A 503 62.44 14.44 -31.53
C ILE A 503 62.95 15.83 -31.11
N ALA A 504 63.54 16.56 -31.99
CA ALA A 504 63.99 17.94 -31.73
C ALA A 504 62.78 18.87 -31.51
N ARG A 505 61.69 18.75 -32.31
CA ARG A 505 60.46 19.53 -32.13
C ARG A 505 59.80 19.20 -30.82
N VAL A 506 59.63 17.90 -30.43
CA VAL A 506 59.06 17.51 -29.17
C VAL A 506 59.89 17.97 -27.97
N LYS A 507 61.19 17.91 -28.05
CA LYS A 507 62.04 18.47 -26.99
C LYS A 507 61.94 20.02 -26.89
N ALA A 508 61.85 20.74 -28.01
CA ALA A 508 61.62 22.17 -28.03
C ALA A 508 60.18 22.51 -27.47
N GLN A 509 59.18 21.75 -27.81
CA GLN A 509 57.82 21.93 -27.33
C GLN A 509 57.74 21.66 -25.82
N LYS A 510 58.39 20.61 -25.32
CA LYS A 510 58.46 20.29 -23.89
C LYS A 510 59.22 21.36 -23.10
N GLN A 511 60.25 21.96 -23.66
CA GLN A 511 60.97 23.11 -23.07
C GLN A 511 60.07 24.37 -23.06
N GLN A 512 59.23 24.59 -24.08
CA GLN A 512 58.23 25.65 -24.11
C GLN A 512 57.06 25.41 -23.15
N GLU A 513 56.62 24.18 -22.98
CA GLU A 513 55.59 23.81 -21.98
C GLU A 513 56.10 23.96 -20.56
N ASP A 514 57.33 23.53 -20.24
CA ASP A 514 57.96 23.73 -18.93
C ASP A 514 58.22 25.21 -18.61
N SER A 515 58.48 26.05 -19.61
CA SER A 515 58.61 27.51 -19.44
C SER A 515 57.22 28.17 -19.26
N ASN A 516 56.19 27.67 -19.92
CA ASN A 516 54.83 28.16 -19.81
C ASN A 516 54.16 27.71 -18.49
N GLU A 517 54.50 26.51 -17.99
CA GLU A 517 54.02 26.02 -16.69
C GLU A 517 54.61 26.85 -15.52
N LYS A 518 55.84 27.35 -15.66
CA LYS A 518 56.42 28.27 -14.68
C LYS A 518 55.80 29.69 -14.74
N ALA A 519 55.28 30.11 -15.90
CA ALA A 519 54.62 31.41 -16.05
C ALA A 519 53.14 31.36 -15.60
N VAL A 520 52.49 30.20 -15.67
CA VAL A 520 51.07 30.04 -15.26
C VAL A 520 50.88 29.94 -13.74
N LYS A 521 51.86 29.40 -13.02
CA LYS A 521 51.76 29.28 -11.54
C LYS A 521 51.60 30.64 -10.82
N PRO A 522 52.27 31.71 -11.18
CA PRO A 522 52.02 33.02 -10.55
C PRO A 522 50.65 33.62 -10.91
N ALA A 523 50.20 33.44 -12.14
CA ALA A 523 48.89 33.94 -12.57
C ALA A 523 47.71 33.22 -11.88
N VAL A 524 47.82 31.91 -11.71
CA VAL A 524 46.82 31.11 -10.97
C VAL A 524 46.83 31.45 -9.49
N ALA A 525 47.99 31.63 -8.89
CA ALA A 525 48.14 32.11 -7.52
C ALA A 525 47.52 33.50 -7.31
N ALA A 526 47.76 34.41 -8.28
CA ALA A 526 47.17 35.76 -8.27
C ALA A 526 45.65 35.73 -8.46
N ALA A 527 45.13 34.83 -9.29
CA ALA A 527 43.67 34.64 -9.47
C ALA A 527 42.98 34.07 -8.19
N ILE A 528 43.61 33.11 -7.53
CA ILE A 528 43.14 32.57 -6.24
C ILE A 528 43.22 33.64 -5.14
N ALA A 529 44.24 34.45 -5.12
CA ALA A 529 44.38 35.57 -4.17
C ALA A 529 43.30 36.64 -4.39
N ARG A 530 42.97 36.99 -5.65
CA ARG A 530 41.86 37.92 -6.00
C ARG A 530 40.49 37.35 -5.65
N ALA A 531 40.30 36.07 -5.86
CA ALA A 531 39.04 35.39 -5.47
C ALA A 531 38.85 35.38 -3.95
N LYS A 532 39.91 35.12 -3.18
CA LYS A 532 39.88 35.20 -1.70
C LYS A 532 39.67 36.63 -1.19
N ALA A 533 40.27 37.64 -1.84
CA ALA A 533 40.06 39.04 -1.49
C ALA A 533 38.61 39.49 -1.74
N LYS A 534 38.02 39.14 -2.90
CA LYS A 534 36.60 39.40 -3.20
C LYS A 534 35.65 38.71 -2.21
N GLN A 535 36.02 37.54 -1.72
CA GLN A 535 35.20 36.80 -0.75
C GLN A 535 35.32 37.42 0.67
N ALA A 536 36.44 38.05 0.97
CA ALA A 536 36.64 38.81 2.20
C ALA A 536 35.90 40.15 2.19
N GLU A 537 35.93 40.89 1.04
CA GLU A 537 35.13 42.12 0.84
C GLU A 537 33.60 41.85 0.94
N ALA A 538 33.13 40.74 0.35
CA ALA A 538 31.74 40.37 0.43
C ALA A 538 31.31 39.99 1.86
N ARG A 539 32.24 39.66 2.76
CA ARG A 539 31.95 39.41 4.17
C ARG A 539 31.93 40.68 5.04
N GLN A 540 32.60 41.74 4.61
CA GLN A 540 32.62 43.03 5.32
C GLN A 540 31.46 43.97 4.93
N SER A 541 30.74 43.71 3.82
CA SER A 541 29.61 44.51 3.37
C SER A 541 28.26 44.10 4.00
N VAL A 542 28.26 43.20 4.98
CA VAL A 542 27.02 42.71 5.67
C VAL A 542 26.84 43.32 7.07
N GLU A 543 27.77 44.19 7.52
CA GLU A 543 27.60 44.89 8.79
C GLU A 543 27.60 46.42 8.56
N SER A 544 26.44 47.03 8.34
CA SER A 544 26.06 48.39 8.80
C SER A 544 24.61 48.72 8.35
N PRO A 545 23.87 49.58 9.12
CA PRO A 545 22.43 49.50 9.21
C PRO A 545 21.66 50.51 8.37
N VAL A 546 20.40 50.19 8.19
CA VAL A 546 19.18 50.86 7.75
C VAL A 546 19.15 52.40 7.80
N GLU A 547 18.69 53.03 6.72
CA GLU A 547 17.75 54.14 6.77
C GLU A 547 16.76 54.17 5.57
N GLU A 548 15.56 54.67 5.86
CA GLU A 548 14.33 54.66 5.07
C GLU A 548 14.35 55.59 3.86
N GLY A 549 13.51 55.31 2.87
CA GLY A 549 13.06 56.33 1.91
C GLY A 549 12.42 55.84 0.62
N SER A 550 11.14 55.65 0.69
CA SER A 550 10.07 56.05 -0.27
C SER A 550 10.23 56.18 -1.76
N SER A 551 9.28 55.58 -2.46
CA SER A 551 8.48 56.04 -3.63
C SER A 551 8.80 55.57 -5.05
N ALA A 552 7.83 54.80 -5.54
CA ALA A 552 7.09 54.86 -6.82
C ALA A 552 7.78 54.96 -8.19
N SER A 553 7.48 54.01 -9.04
CA SER A 553 6.75 54.12 -10.32
C SER A 553 7.24 53.13 -11.40
N THR A 554 6.28 52.41 -11.93
CA THR A 554 6.25 51.70 -13.22
C THR A 554 6.28 52.67 -14.41
N PRO A 555 6.42 52.34 -15.70
CA PRO A 555 6.19 51.07 -16.39
C PRO A 555 7.07 50.74 -17.68
N THR A 556 6.81 49.56 -18.23
CA THR A 556 6.69 49.20 -19.66
C THR A 556 7.98 48.97 -20.52
N SER A 557 8.15 47.79 -21.06
CA SER A 557 8.07 47.30 -22.43
C SER A 557 9.06 46.14 -22.74
N ALA A 558 8.51 45.08 -23.35
CA ALA A 558 9.25 44.00 -24.05
C ALA A 558 9.58 44.48 -25.49
N PRO A 559 10.18 43.69 -26.39
CA PRO A 559 10.85 42.40 -26.31
C PRO A 559 12.20 42.30 -27.11
N ALA A 560 12.95 41.24 -26.99
CA ALA A 560 13.60 40.53 -28.12
C ALA A 560 14.45 39.31 -27.69
N ALA A 561 14.37 38.28 -28.50
CA ALA A 561 14.94 36.97 -28.36
C ALA A 561 16.46 36.87 -28.52
N SER A 562 17.08 35.88 -27.81
CA SER A 562 18.13 35.02 -28.38
C SER A 562 18.65 33.94 -27.41
N THR A 563 18.53 32.68 -27.82
CA THR A 563 19.38 31.48 -27.67
C THR A 563 19.77 30.94 -26.28
N PRO A 564 19.65 29.58 -26.07
CA PRO A 564 19.76 28.91 -24.76
C PRO A 564 21.12 28.23 -24.57
N SER A 565 21.81 28.47 -23.45
CA SER A 565 22.92 27.58 -23.00
C SER A 565 23.28 27.58 -21.51
N ASP A 566 22.71 28.39 -20.62
CA ASP A 566 23.15 28.45 -19.21
C ASP A 566 22.11 28.02 -18.14
N ASP A 567 20.93 27.62 -18.52
CA ASP A 567 19.80 27.36 -17.60
C ASP A 567 19.96 26.17 -16.62
N LYS A 568 20.93 25.28 -16.85
CA LYS A 568 21.12 24.11 -15.97
C LYS A 568 21.96 24.37 -14.72
N LYS A 569 22.80 25.36 -14.73
CA LYS A 569 23.62 25.72 -13.56
C LYS A 569 22.82 26.58 -12.58
N ASP A 570 22.01 27.48 -13.10
CA ASP A 570 21.18 28.35 -12.27
C ASP A 570 20.01 27.60 -11.61
N ALA A 571 19.44 26.59 -12.25
CA ALA A 571 18.41 25.72 -11.65
C ALA A 571 18.94 24.90 -10.45
N VAL A 572 20.19 24.45 -10.50
CA VAL A 572 20.82 23.74 -9.37
C VAL A 572 21.15 24.69 -8.24
N ALA A 573 21.64 25.89 -8.55
CA ALA A 573 21.90 26.92 -7.54
C ALA A 573 20.63 27.39 -6.85
N ALA A 574 19.53 27.57 -7.59
CA ALA A 574 18.22 27.90 -7.05
C ALA A 574 17.62 26.78 -6.18
N ALA A 575 17.84 25.51 -6.53
CA ALA A 575 17.40 24.37 -5.71
C ALA A 575 18.16 24.30 -4.38
N ILE A 576 19.46 24.54 -4.38
CA ILE A 576 20.29 24.59 -3.16
C ILE A 576 19.90 25.78 -2.26
N ALA A 577 19.60 26.92 -2.87
CA ALA A 577 19.13 28.11 -2.12
C ALA A 577 17.80 27.87 -1.45
N ARG A 578 16.82 27.23 -2.14
CA ARG A 578 15.51 26.86 -1.57
C ARG A 578 15.64 25.83 -0.43
N ALA A 579 16.55 24.86 -0.54
CA ALA A 579 16.80 23.89 0.52
C ALA A 579 17.39 24.55 1.78
N LYS A 580 18.29 25.53 1.62
CA LYS A 580 18.85 26.30 2.74
C LYS A 580 17.81 27.20 3.41
N ALA A 581 16.96 27.87 2.62
CA ALA A 581 15.87 28.71 3.15
C ALA A 581 14.84 27.88 3.94
N ARG A 582 14.51 26.67 3.46
CA ARG A 582 13.60 25.77 4.16
C ARG A 582 14.16 25.24 5.49
N LYS A 583 15.49 25.07 5.56
CA LYS A 583 16.19 24.70 6.80
C LYS A 583 16.23 25.83 7.81
N ALA A 584 16.38 27.07 7.36
CA ALA A 584 16.32 28.27 8.20
C ALA A 584 14.90 28.49 8.77
N ALA A 585 13.87 28.40 7.92
CA ALA A 585 12.46 28.53 8.34
C ALA A 585 12.01 27.46 9.34
N LEU A 586 12.57 26.25 9.28
CA LEU A 586 12.34 25.19 10.26
C LEU A 586 13.05 25.44 11.61
N GLN A 587 14.09 26.25 11.60
CA GLN A 587 14.78 26.66 12.85
C GLN A 587 14.10 27.88 13.51
N GLU A 588 13.46 28.75 12.75
CA GLU A 588 12.68 29.88 13.28
C GLU A 588 11.30 29.47 13.82
N ALA A 589 10.66 28.46 13.22
CA ALA A 589 9.38 27.93 13.71
C ALA A 589 9.45 27.19 15.06
N SER A 590 10.65 27.00 15.61
CA SER A 590 10.86 26.39 16.93
C SER A 590 11.13 27.41 18.06
N ALA A 591 11.01 28.73 17.78
CA ALA A 591 11.42 29.78 18.71
C ALA A 591 10.27 30.70 19.20
N ASP A 592 9.03 30.53 18.71
CA ASP A 592 7.92 31.41 19.10
C ASP A 592 6.73 30.60 19.65
N ASP A 593 6.76 30.35 20.95
CA ASP A 593 5.56 30.17 21.76
C ASP A 593 5.83 30.58 23.22
N SER A 594 5.54 31.84 23.50
CA SER A 594 5.45 32.34 24.88
C SER A 594 4.50 33.52 24.98
N SER A 595 3.39 33.32 25.69
CA SER A 595 2.84 34.20 26.74
C SER A 595 1.32 34.30 26.78
N PRO A 596 0.67 34.81 27.89
CA PRO A 596 0.85 34.39 29.29
C PRO A 596 -0.49 34.26 30.09
N ALA A 597 -0.32 33.84 31.35
CA ALA A 597 -1.12 34.11 32.58
C ALA A 597 -2.08 33.00 33.04
N THR A 598 -2.12 32.57 34.29
CA THR A 598 -1.91 33.12 35.62
C THR A 598 -1.70 32.03 36.65
N SER A 599 -0.93 32.39 37.72
CA SER A 599 -0.41 31.66 38.86
C SER A 599 -1.44 31.16 39.91
N PRO A 600 -1.10 30.52 41.13
CA PRO A 600 0.25 30.15 41.61
C PRO A 600 0.43 28.79 42.35
N ALA A 601 1.65 28.25 42.30
CA ALA A 601 2.58 27.67 43.26
C ALA A 601 2.23 26.42 44.12
N PRO A 602 3.21 25.63 44.70
CA PRO A 602 4.64 25.90 44.86
C PRO A 602 5.61 24.77 44.43
N LYS A 603 6.89 25.13 44.36
CA LYS A 603 8.11 24.40 43.96
C LYS A 603 8.51 23.22 44.88
N PRO A 604 9.38 22.30 44.40
CA PRO A 604 10.79 22.46 44.67
C PRO A 604 11.74 22.26 43.48
N THR A 605 12.76 23.08 43.51
CA THR A 605 14.13 23.10 42.99
C THR A 605 14.58 22.14 41.88
N ALA A 606 15.10 22.78 40.82
CA ALA A 606 15.73 22.19 39.67
C ALA A 606 17.23 22.50 39.59
N SER A 607 18.00 21.59 39.04
CA SER A 607 19.33 21.83 38.49
C SER A 607 19.31 21.64 36.98
N ALA A 608 20.08 22.48 36.25
CA ALA A 608 20.11 22.63 34.79
C ALA A 608 20.75 21.44 34.06
N PRO A 609 20.41 21.19 32.78
CA PRO A 609 21.03 20.17 31.96
C PRO A 609 22.10 20.76 31.01
N SER A 610 23.26 20.08 31.03
CA SER A 610 24.39 20.27 30.12
C SER A 610 24.46 19.16 29.09
N ASP A 611 24.94 19.46 27.87
CA ASP A 611 25.68 18.67 26.84
C ASP A 611 25.36 17.19 26.51
N ASP A 612 24.22 16.62 26.81
CA ASP A 612 23.94 15.17 26.73
C ASP A 612 23.84 14.55 25.31
N LYS A 613 23.80 15.34 24.23
CA LYS A 613 23.66 14.77 22.86
C LYS A 613 24.98 14.34 22.21
N LYS A 614 26.10 14.90 22.59
CA LYS A 614 27.42 14.50 22.07
C LYS A 614 27.92 13.24 22.77
N ASP A 615 27.64 13.12 24.04
CA ASP A 615 28.04 11.97 24.86
C ASP A 615 27.24 10.71 24.54
N ALA A 616 25.97 10.83 24.18
CA ALA A 616 25.14 9.70 23.75
C ALA A 616 25.65 9.05 22.44
N VAL A 617 26.12 9.86 21.47
CA VAL A 617 26.68 9.34 20.23
C VAL A 617 28.06 8.71 20.47
N ALA A 618 28.90 9.31 21.32
CA ALA A 618 30.19 8.74 21.70
C ALA A 618 30.02 7.40 22.45
N ALA A 619 29.03 7.31 23.36
CA ALA A 619 28.70 6.09 24.08
C ALA A 619 28.17 4.98 23.16
N ALA A 620 27.38 5.32 22.14
CA ALA A 620 26.89 4.34 21.15
C ALA A 620 28.03 3.77 20.28
N ILE A 621 28.98 4.61 19.86
CA ILE A 621 30.17 4.18 19.11
C ILE A 621 31.08 3.31 19.98
N ALA A 622 31.25 3.64 21.26
CA ALA A 622 32.04 2.85 22.20
C ALA A 622 31.41 1.45 22.43
N ARG A 623 30.08 1.36 22.58
CA ARG A 623 29.36 0.08 22.73
C ARG A 623 29.47 -0.78 21.47
N ALA A 624 29.42 -0.18 20.27
CA ALA A 624 29.59 -0.91 19.01
C ALA A 624 31.02 -1.47 18.86
N LYS A 625 32.04 -0.72 19.26
CA LYS A 625 33.45 -1.20 19.28
C LYS A 625 33.67 -2.30 20.30
N ALA A 626 33.11 -2.19 21.51
CA ALA A 626 33.21 -3.24 22.55
C ALA A 626 32.52 -4.55 22.12
N ARG A 627 31.37 -4.46 21.45
CA ARG A 627 30.65 -5.64 20.92
C ARG A 627 31.43 -6.34 19.81
N LYS A 628 32.17 -5.57 18.98
CA LYS A 628 33.03 -6.16 17.95
C LYS A 628 34.27 -6.84 18.54
N ALA A 629 34.84 -6.31 19.62
CA ALA A 629 35.96 -6.92 20.32
C ALA A 629 35.54 -8.22 21.03
N ALA A 630 34.39 -8.22 21.73
CA ALA A 630 33.83 -9.41 22.38
C ALA A 630 33.50 -10.57 21.40
N LEU A 631 33.11 -10.24 20.17
CA LEU A 631 32.87 -11.23 19.11
C LEU A 631 34.19 -11.80 18.53
N GLN A 632 35.32 -11.08 18.67
CA GLN A 632 36.65 -11.58 18.25
C GLN A 632 37.31 -12.43 19.36
N GLU A 633 37.04 -12.18 20.63
CA GLU A 633 37.53 -12.98 21.75
C GLU A 633 36.79 -14.31 21.89
N ALA A 634 35.48 -14.36 21.56
CA ALA A 634 34.67 -15.59 21.62
C ALA A 634 35.05 -16.64 20.55
N SER A 635 35.98 -16.33 19.63
CA SER A 635 36.46 -17.23 18.60
C SER A 635 37.86 -17.87 18.89
N ALA A 636 38.42 -17.65 20.07
CA ALA A 636 39.82 -18.04 20.36
C ALA A 636 40.02 -19.03 21.52
N ASP A 637 38.97 -19.50 22.19
CA ASP A 637 39.14 -20.43 23.32
C ASP A 637 38.26 -21.70 23.18
N ASP A 638 38.79 -22.72 22.59
CA ASP A 638 38.31 -24.12 22.72
C ASP A 638 39.47 -25.07 22.90
N SER A 639 39.80 -25.38 24.17
CA SER A 639 40.59 -26.55 24.56
C SER A 639 40.34 -26.94 26.02
N SER A 640 39.61 -28.05 26.15
CA SER A 640 39.43 -29.11 27.16
C SER A 640 40.19 -29.09 28.54
N PRO A 641 39.90 -29.97 29.60
CA PRO A 641 39.01 -31.13 29.65
C PRO A 641 38.27 -31.47 30.99
N ALA A 642 37.26 -32.35 30.84
CA ALA A 642 36.82 -33.47 31.71
C ALA A 642 36.36 -33.31 33.18
N THR A 643 35.12 -33.77 33.49
CA THR A 643 34.77 -35.01 34.29
C THR A 643 33.27 -35.25 34.40
N SER A 644 32.91 -36.54 34.27
CA SER A 644 31.58 -37.20 34.26
C SER A 644 30.92 -37.32 35.67
N PRO A 645 29.71 -38.03 35.89
CA PRO A 645 28.78 -38.65 34.94
C PRO A 645 27.25 -38.56 35.23
N ALA A 646 26.45 -38.71 34.17
CA ALA A 646 25.19 -39.47 33.88
C ALA A 646 23.90 -39.25 34.71
N PRO A 647 22.65 -39.68 34.19
CA PRO A 647 22.37 -40.50 33.02
C PRO A 647 21.29 -39.95 32.06
N LYS A 648 21.23 -40.61 30.92
CA LYS A 648 20.37 -40.43 29.72
C LYS A 648 18.87 -40.66 29.95
N PRO A 649 18.02 -40.14 29.04
CA PRO A 649 17.44 -41.07 28.07
C PRO A 649 17.59 -40.63 26.60
N THR A 650 17.58 -41.64 25.77
CA THR A 650 17.74 -41.77 24.33
C THR A 650 16.74 -40.99 23.49
N THR A 651 17.24 -40.29 22.45
CA THR A 651 16.54 -40.19 21.14
C THR A 651 17.58 -39.93 20.04
N SER A 652 17.33 -40.59 18.92
CA SER A 652 18.14 -40.80 17.73
C SER A 652 18.57 -39.52 17.00
N ALA A 653 19.76 -39.54 16.40
CA ALA A 653 20.34 -38.54 15.51
C ALA A 653 19.61 -38.47 14.16
N PRO A 654 19.52 -37.28 13.54
CA PRO A 654 19.09 -37.18 12.14
C PRO A 654 20.28 -37.23 11.20
N SER A 655 20.08 -38.08 10.17
CA SER A 655 20.97 -38.49 9.09
C SER A 655 21.48 -37.35 8.18
N ASP A 656 22.57 -37.60 7.49
CA ASP A 656 23.32 -36.76 6.54
C ASP A 656 22.55 -36.32 5.28
N ASP A 657 21.28 -36.64 5.14
CA ASP A 657 20.41 -36.37 3.97
C ASP A 657 20.21 -34.88 3.62
N LYS A 658 20.46 -33.96 4.55
CA LYS A 658 20.31 -32.53 4.27
C LYS A 658 21.49 -31.91 3.51
N LYS A 659 22.69 -32.45 3.65
CA LYS A 659 23.88 -31.96 2.91
C LYS A 659 23.81 -32.41 1.46
N ASP A 660 23.35 -33.60 1.20
CA ASP A 660 23.22 -34.16 -0.14
C ASP A 660 22.08 -33.49 -0.93
N ALA A 661 20.99 -33.13 -0.29
CA ALA A 661 19.91 -32.37 -0.92
C ALA A 661 20.35 -30.99 -1.39
N VAL A 662 21.16 -30.28 -0.60
CA VAL A 662 21.70 -28.96 -0.95
C VAL A 662 22.74 -29.10 -2.09
N ALA A 663 23.60 -30.08 -2.06
CA ALA A 663 24.58 -30.36 -3.12
C ALA A 663 23.85 -30.67 -4.45
N ALA A 664 22.81 -31.50 -4.41
CA ALA A 664 21.98 -31.81 -5.58
C ALA A 664 21.25 -30.59 -6.15
N ALA A 665 20.75 -29.67 -5.30
CA ALA A 665 20.12 -28.44 -5.73
C ALA A 665 21.10 -27.50 -6.43
N ILE A 666 22.32 -27.35 -5.91
CA ILE A 666 23.39 -26.54 -6.52
C ILE A 666 23.82 -27.13 -7.88
N ALA A 667 23.93 -28.47 -7.98
CA ALA A 667 24.26 -29.15 -9.24
C ALA A 667 23.17 -28.89 -10.31
N ARG A 668 21.89 -29.00 -9.97
CA ARG A 668 20.76 -28.69 -10.89
C ARG A 668 20.77 -27.24 -11.35
N ALA A 669 21.07 -26.28 -10.46
CA ALA A 669 21.15 -24.88 -10.83
C ALA A 669 22.32 -24.60 -11.80
N LYS A 670 23.47 -25.24 -11.62
CA LYS A 670 24.63 -25.16 -12.53
C LYS A 670 24.32 -25.75 -13.91
N ALA A 671 23.66 -26.92 -13.95
CA ALA A 671 23.25 -27.56 -15.20
C ALA A 671 22.24 -26.72 -15.99
N ARG A 672 21.29 -26.10 -15.30
CA ARG A 672 20.30 -25.20 -15.92
C ARG A 672 20.92 -23.92 -16.50
N LYS A 673 21.96 -23.39 -15.84
CA LYS A 673 22.72 -22.24 -16.34
C LYS A 673 23.56 -22.60 -17.58
N ALA A 674 24.15 -23.79 -17.61
CA ALA A 674 24.89 -24.27 -18.77
C ALA A 674 23.98 -24.52 -19.99
N ALA A 675 22.78 -25.08 -19.77
CA ALA A 675 21.80 -25.30 -20.84
C ALA A 675 21.28 -23.96 -21.44
N LEU A 676 21.08 -22.94 -20.62
CA LEU A 676 20.71 -21.59 -21.09
C LEU A 676 21.83 -20.90 -21.88
N GLN A 677 23.08 -21.19 -21.54
CA GLN A 677 24.24 -20.67 -22.30
C GLN A 677 24.44 -21.38 -23.63
N ALA A 678 24.10 -22.67 -23.72
CA ALA A 678 24.15 -23.46 -24.95
C ALA A 678 23.05 -23.00 -25.94
N ASN A 679 21.81 -22.80 -25.50
CA ASN A 679 20.72 -22.29 -26.34
C ASN A 679 20.99 -20.88 -26.88
N ASN A 680 21.60 -19.99 -26.10
CA ASN A 680 21.99 -18.66 -26.58
C ASN A 680 23.19 -18.66 -27.57
N ALA A 681 23.92 -19.78 -27.67
CA ALA A 681 24.99 -19.95 -28.66
C ALA A 681 24.48 -20.53 -29.99
N GLU A 682 23.37 -21.26 -29.98
CA GLU A 682 22.69 -21.76 -31.19
C GLU A 682 21.82 -20.70 -31.91
N GLU A 683 21.28 -19.73 -31.18
CA GLU A 683 20.54 -18.59 -31.79
C GLU A 683 21.46 -17.54 -32.47
N LYS A 684 22.79 -17.68 -32.36
CA LYS A 684 23.77 -16.78 -32.97
C LYS A 684 24.56 -17.40 -34.13
N LYS A 685 24.14 -18.55 -34.63
CA LYS A 685 24.60 -19.15 -35.89
C LYS A 685 23.46 -19.12 -36.92
#